data_3b375dc4d48894c450b1949935b62776
#
_entry.id   3b375dc4d48894c450b1949935b62776
#
_cell.length_a   1.000
_cell.length_b   1.000
_cell.length_c   1.000
_cell.angle_alpha   90.00
_cell.angle_beta   90.00
_cell.angle_gamma   90.00
#
_symmetry.space_group_name_H-M   'P 1'
#
loop_
_entity.id
_entity.type
_entity.pdbx_description
1 polymer ?
#
loop_
_entity_poly.entity_id
_entity_poly.type
_entity_poly.pdbx_seq_one_letter_code
_entity_poly.pdbx_strand_id
1 'polypeptide(L)'
;MTEKHNFIRVRGAREHNLKGVDLDIPREQLVVMTGLSGSGKSSLAFDTIYAEGQRRYVESLSAYARQFLELMGKPDVDLIEGLSPAISIEQKTTSKNPRSTVGTVTEIHDYMRLLWARVGVPYSPATGLPIESQTVSQMVDKLVALPDGERILLLAPVVRGRKGEYKKEIAEWQRQGFQRLKIDGQFYPIDEAPTLDKKFKHDIDIVVDRIVTKPDQEARYADSLQTALGLADGIANAEWASTAEGETAPRSILFSERFACPVSGFTISEIEPRLFSFNNPFGACPVCDGLGVKLAFDADLVIPDRDKTLHKGAVVPWARGPSPLYTQTLQSLSLHYGFSMDKPWRDLPAQAHKAILHGTGSEKIKFVYDDNARKYEVSKPFEGVLPNLERRWRETDSAWVREELARYQSETPCDACHGKRLKPEALAVKVGGEDIADISTLSISKAYLWFSTLEENLTEKQMEIARRILKEICDRLRFLNNVGLDYLNLSRSSGTLSGGESQRIRLASQIGSGLTGVLYVLDEPSIGLHQRDNTRLLESLKGLRDLGNSVLVVEHDEEAILTADYVIDMGPAAGVHGGQVCAEGTPAQVMANPKSLTGKYLTGEREIEIPAEGRRPINRKRMLKISGASGNNLKSVTGEIPVGVFTCITGVSGGGKSTFTIETLYKAAARRLNNASEAPAPFDRIEGLEHFDKVIDIDQSPIGRTPRSNPATYTGAFGPIRDWYAGLPESKARGYGPGRFSFNVKGGRCEACQGDGVIKIEMHFLPDVYVTCDVCKGKRYNRETLEIVFKGKSISDVLDMTVEEAASFFKAVPPIRDKMLTLERVGLGYVKVGQPATTLSGGEAQRVKLSKELSKRATGRTLYILDEPTTGLHFEDTRKLLEVLQELVEAGNTIVVIEHNLDVIKVADYLLDFGPEGGDGGGEIVAVGTPEQVADNKASWTGKYLKEVLDRHEDRRKARVAALGGSVDAQAKKKRVKASA
;
A
#
# COMPACT_ATOMS: atom_id res chain seq x y z
N MET A 1 -41.88 27.96 -2.29
CA MET A 1 -41.43 26.55 -2.31
C MET A 1 -39.90 26.42 -2.07
N THR A 2 -39.28 27.30 -1.31
CA THR A 2 -37.82 27.44 -1.30
C THR A 2 -37.13 27.23 0.06
N GLU A 3 -37.83 27.15 1.16
CA GLU A 3 -37.15 26.94 2.46
C GLU A 3 -37.00 25.49 2.94
N LYS A 4 -37.77 24.55 2.37
CA LYS A 4 -37.72 23.13 2.83
C LYS A 4 -36.51 22.32 2.35
N HIS A 5 -35.70 22.80 1.42
CA HIS A 5 -34.65 22.01 0.79
C HIS A 5 -33.20 22.44 1.13
N ASN A 6 -33.03 23.46 1.98
CA ASN A 6 -31.69 23.99 2.27
C ASN A 6 -30.94 23.25 3.42
N PHE A 7 -31.58 22.29 4.08
CA PHE A 7 -31.00 21.57 5.22
C PHE A 7 -31.23 20.06 5.10
N ILE A 8 -30.26 19.31 5.59
CA ILE A 8 -30.43 17.90 5.96
C ILE A 8 -30.87 17.95 7.43
N ARG A 9 -32.11 17.52 7.71
CA ARG A 9 -32.70 17.53 9.03
C ARG A 9 -32.64 16.15 9.65
N VAL A 10 -31.89 16.01 10.74
CA VAL A 10 -31.81 14.79 11.54
C VAL A 10 -32.63 14.99 12.81
N ARG A 11 -33.46 14.01 13.17
CA ARG A 11 -34.28 14.03 14.40
C ARG A 11 -34.17 12.69 15.12
N GLY A 12 -33.86 12.76 16.42
CA GLY A 12 -33.83 11.61 17.30
C GLY A 12 -32.79 10.57 16.96
N ALA A 13 -31.58 10.93 16.52
CA ALA A 13 -30.51 9.97 16.23
C ALA A 13 -30.00 9.33 17.52
N ARG A 14 -30.04 7.98 17.60
CA ARG A 14 -29.68 7.17 18.79
C ARG A 14 -28.70 6.06 18.50
N GLU A 15 -28.08 6.06 17.32
CA GLU A 15 -27.09 5.03 16.96
C GLU A 15 -25.92 5.03 17.93
N HIS A 16 -25.49 3.85 18.40
CA HIS A 16 -24.38 3.65 19.35
C HIS A 16 -24.52 4.48 20.64
N ASN A 17 -23.72 5.54 20.80
CA ASN A 17 -23.71 6.40 22.00
C ASN A 17 -24.48 7.72 21.81
N LEU A 18 -25.14 7.93 20.69
CA LEU A 18 -25.93 9.15 20.44
C LEU A 18 -27.16 9.21 21.35
N LYS A 19 -27.47 10.39 21.86
CA LYS A 19 -28.51 10.65 22.90
C LYS A 19 -29.73 11.36 22.32
N GLY A 20 -30.29 10.85 21.20
CA GLY A 20 -31.44 11.49 20.57
C GLY A 20 -31.06 12.83 19.96
N VAL A 21 -30.07 12.84 19.08
CA VAL A 21 -29.53 14.07 18.48
C VAL A 21 -30.50 14.62 17.45
N ASP A 22 -30.87 15.90 17.62
CA ASP A 22 -31.58 16.72 16.65
C ASP A 22 -30.61 17.74 16.04
N LEU A 23 -30.58 17.86 14.72
CA LEU A 23 -29.61 18.67 14.02
C LEU A 23 -30.13 19.11 12.64
N ASP A 24 -29.85 20.35 12.24
CA ASP A 24 -30.15 20.90 10.92
C ASP A 24 -28.81 21.25 10.22
N ILE A 25 -28.37 20.38 9.32
CA ILE A 25 -27.10 20.53 8.60
C ILE A 25 -27.36 21.29 7.28
N PRO A 26 -26.69 22.44 7.05
CA PRO A 26 -26.87 23.17 5.80
C PRO A 26 -26.35 22.38 4.61
N ARG A 27 -27.08 22.43 3.50
CA ARG A 27 -26.69 21.80 2.22
C ARG A 27 -25.80 22.72 1.40
N GLU A 28 -25.03 22.13 0.48
CA GLU A 28 -24.14 22.85 -0.44
C GLU A 28 -23.08 23.67 0.31
N GLN A 29 -22.68 23.16 1.47
CA GLN A 29 -21.66 23.76 2.32
C GLN A 29 -20.62 22.72 2.71
N LEU A 30 -19.42 23.22 3.12
CA LEU A 30 -18.39 22.43 3.76
C LEU A 30 -18.68 22.41 5.27
N VAL A 31 -19.17 21.28 5.76
CA VAL A 31 -19.53 21.07 7.17
C VAL A 31 -18.49 20.21 7.84
N VAL A 32 -17.90 20.68 8.93
CA VAL A 32 -16.93 19.91 9.72
C VAL A 32 -17.55 19.43 11.02
N MET A 33 -17.53 18.10 11.25
CA MET A 33 -17.86 17.48 12.53
C MET A 33 -16.59 17.24 13.33
N THR A 34 -16.49 17.85 14.50
CA THR A 34 -15.34 17.76 15.41
C THR A 34 -15.75 17.33 16.81
N GLY A 35 -14.79 17.16 17.71
CA GLY A 35 -15.00 16.78 19.11
C GLY A 35 -14.11 15.60 19.54
N LEU A 36 -14.16 15.21 20.81
CA LEU A 36 -13.33 14.14 21.39
C LEU A 36 -13.44 12.81 20.65
N SER A 37 -12.38 12.01 20.69
CA SER A 37 -12.44 10.61 20.21
C SER A 37 -13.51 9.85 21.00
N GLY A 38 -14.38 9.10 20.28
CA GLY A 38 -15.53 8.42 20.91
C GLY A 38 -16.70 9.32 21.31
N SER A 39 -16.76 10.59 20.89
CA SER A 39 -17.88 11.49 21.17
C SER A 39 -19.15 11.24 20.33
N GLY A 40 -19.10 10.34 19.34
CA GLY A 40 -20.25 9.99 18.47
C GLY A 40 -20.22 10.61 17.08
N LYS A 41 -19.12 11.26 16.67
CA LYS A 41 -18.96 11.86 15.34
C LYS A 41 -19.21 10.87 14.20
N SER A 42 -18.47 9.77 14.21
CA SER A 42 -18.58 8.74 13.17
C SER A 42 -19.94 8.05 13.22
N SER A 43 -20.52 7.84 14.42
CA SER A 43 -21.88 7.29 14.57
C SER A 43 -22.94 8.19 13.92
N LEU A 44 -22.79 9.52 14.02
CA LEU A 44 -23.70 10.46 13.39
C LEU A 44 -23.45 10.57 11.89
N ALA A 45 -22.19 10.75 11.47
CA ALA A 45 -21.83 10.99 10.07
C ALA A 45 -22.00 9.74 9.19
N PHE A 46 -21.47 8.58 9.64
CA PHE A 46 -21.41 7.36 8.84
C PHE A 46 -22.56 6.39 9.18
N ASP A 47 -22.70 6.02 10.46
CA ASP A 47 -23.67 4.98 10.85
C ASP A 47 -25.12 5.50 10.84
N THR A 48 -25.33 6.82 10.82
CA THR A 48 -26.68 7.43 10.76
C THR A 48 -26.93 8.11 9.42
N ILE A 49 -26.23 9.20 9.09
CA ILE A 49 -26.55 10.05 7.92
C ILE A 49 -26.21 9.34 6.62
N TYR A 50 -24.95 8.85 6.49
CA TYR A 50 -24.52 8.13 5.30
C TYR A 50 -25.30 6.82 5.12
N ALA A 51 -25.43 6.02 6.17
CA ALA A 51 -26.12 4.73 6.13
C ALA A 51 -27.57 4.87 5.64
N GLU A 52 -28.31 5.88 6.13
CA GLU A 52 -29.68 6.15 5.66
C GLU A 52 -29.71 6.68 4.22
N GLY A 53 -28.74 7.52 3.84
CA GLY A 53 -28.61 8.01 2.45
C GLY A 53 -28.35 6.87 1.47
N GLN A 54 -27.44 5.98 1.82
CA GLN A 54 -27.12 4.78 1.02
C GLN A 54 -28.33 3.82 0.96
N ARG A 55 -28.99 3.57 2.09
CA ARG A 55 -30.20 2.71 2.16
C ARG A 55 -31.28 3.21 1.19
N ARG A 56 -31.61 4.50 1.22
CA ARG A 56 -32.61 5.10 0.31
C ARG A 56 -32.20 5.05 -1.15
N TYR A 57 -30.91 5.26 -1.43
CA TYR A 57 -30.39 5.14 -2.79
C TYR A 57 -30.56 3.70 -3.33
N VAL A 58 -30.17 2.70 -2.54
CA VAL A 58 -30.30 1.28 -2.94
C VAL A 58 -31.76 0.86 -3.05
N GLU A 59 -32.67 1.38 -2.19
CA GLU A 59 -34.14 1.17 -2.32
C GLU A 59 -34.70 1.66 -3.65
N SER A 60 -34.10 2.70 -4.23
CA SER A 60 -34.49 3.23 -5.53
C SER A 60 -34.06 2.36 -6.71
N LEU A 61 -33.15 1.41 -6.49
CA LEU A 61 -32.61 0.53 -7.51
C LEU A 61 -33.54 -0.68 -7.82
N SER A 62 -33.09 -1.55 -8.72
CA SER A 62 -33.84 -2.73 -9.17
C SER A 62 -34.18 -3.72 -8.03
N ALA A 63 -35.14 -4.62 -8.23
CA ALA A 63 -35.52 -5.67 -7.30
C ALA A 63 -34.35 -6.59 -6.90
N TYR A 64 -33.37 -6.80 -7.81
CA TYR A 64 -32.14 -7.56 -7.54
C TYR A 64 -31.24 -6.84 -6.51
N ALA A 65 -31.06 -5.53 -6.66
CA ALA A 65 -30.28 -4.75 -5.70
C ALA A 65 -30.94 -4.69 -4.32
N ARG A 66 -32.29 -4.74 -4.25
CA ARG A 66 -33.05 -4.79 -2.98
C ARG A 66 -32.83 -6.04 -2.16
N GLN A 67 -32.44 -7.17 -2.76
CA GLN A 67 -32.08 -8.39 -2.00
C GLN A 67 -30.86 -8.16 -1.07
N PHE A 68 -30.01 -7.20 -1.39
CA PHE A 68 -28.89 -6.82 -0.53
C PHE A 68 -29.30 -5.86 0.60
N LEU A 69 -30.47 -5.21 0.50
CA LEU A 69 -30.98 -4.29 1.54
C LEU A 69 -31.44 -5.00 2.80
N GLU A 70 -31.94 -6.24 2.69
CA GLU A 70 -32.33 -7.02 3.87
C GLU A 70 -31.15 -7.27 4.83
N LEU A 71 -29.91 -7.08 4.33
CA LEU A 71 -28.67 -7.16 5.11
C LEU A 71 -28.25 -5.81 5.69
N MET A 72 -28.82 -4.68 5.26
CA MET A 72 -28.52 -3.33 5.76
C MET A 72 -29.52 -2.95 6.87
N GLY A 73 -29.07 -2.93 8.12
CA GLY A 73 -29.87 -2.45 9.23
C GLY A 73 -30.36 -1.02 9.00
N LYS A 74 -31.58 -0.70 9.36
CA LYS A 74 -32.04 0.69 9.40
C LYS A 74 -31.38 1.39 10.60
N PRO A 75 -30.77 2.56 10.42
CA PRO A 75 -30.21 3.32 11.55
C PRO A 75 -31.29 3.66 12.59
N ASP A 76 -30.89 3.71 13.86
CA ASP A 76 -31.79 4.13 14.95
C ASP A 76 -31.93 5.66 14.95
N VAL A 77 -32.85 6.12 14.15
CA VAL A 77 -33.20 7.53 13.96
C VAL A 77 -34.69 7.68 13.68
N ASP A 78 -35.32 8.71 14.25
CA ASP A 78 -36.74 8.95 14.04
C ASP A 78 -37.01 9.43 12.63
N LEU A 79 -36.27 10.43 12.15
CA LEU A 79 -36.45 11.02 10.82
C LEU A 79 -35.16 11.64 10.29
N ILE A 80 -34.89 11.44 8.99
CA ILE A 80 -33.90 12.26 8.26
C ILE A 80 -34.56 12.77 6.98
N GLU A 81 -34.58 14.09 6.79
CA GLU A 81 -35.09 14.75 5.57
C GLU A 81 -33.97 15.47 4.82
N GLY A 82 -34.18 15.72 3.52
CA GLY A 82 -33.26 16.51 2.69
C GLY A 82 -31.99 15.79 2.26
N LEU A 83 -31.88 14.45 2.44
CA LEU A 83 -30.73 13.67 1.97
C LEU A 83 -30.63 13.67 0.45
N SER A 84 -29.43 13.91 -0.05
CA SER A 84 -28.99 13.60 -1.40
C SER A 84 -28.40 12.19 -1.49
N PRO A 85 -28.18 11.63 -2.70
CA PRO A 85 -27.33 10.45 -2.84
C PRO A 85 -26.03 10.65 -2.11
N ALA A 86 -25.63 9.68 -1.25
CA ALA A 86 -24.48 9.84 -0.38
C ALA A 86 -23.31 8.97 -0.83
N ILE A 87 -22.12 9.52 -0.78
CA ILE A 87 -20.84 8.85 -1.07
C ILE A 87 -19.95 8.95 0.18
N SER A 88 -19.50 7.79 0.67
CA SER A 88 -18.55 7.71 1.79
C SER A 88 -17.13 7.51 1.31
N ILE A 89 -16.20 8.24 1.92
CA ILE A 89 -14.77 8.09 1.71
C ILE A 89 -14.11 7.82 3.06
N GLU A 90 -14.17 6.54 3.46
CA GLU A 90 -13.61 6.05 4.71
C GLU A 90 -12.14 5.69 4.59
N GLN A 91 -11.45 5.64 5.73
CA GLN A 91 -10.04 5.27 5.87
C GLN A 91 -9.78 3.77 5.76
N LYS A 92 -10.83 2.93 5.70
CA LYS A 92 -10.68 1.46 5.71
C LYS A 92 -9.79 0.97 4.56
N THR A 93 -8.94 0.02 4.94
CA THR A 93 -7.88 -0.56 4.10
C THR A 93 -8.33 -0.92 2.70
N THR A 94 -7.52 -0.50 1.73
CA THR A 94 -7.60 -0.89 0.32
C THR A 94 -7.64 -2.41 0.14
N SER A 95 -8.27 -2.81 -0.94
CA SER A 95 -8.18 -4.17 -1.46
C SER A 95 -6.71 -4.62 -1.51
N LYS A 96 -6.38 -5.73 -0.86
CA LYS A 96 -5.06 -6.36 -0.95
C LYS A 96 -4.85 -7.11 -2.27
N ASN A 97 -5.63 -6.78 -3.29
CA ASN A 97 -5.46 -7.37 -4.60
C ASN A 97 -4.14 -6.87 -5.23
N PRO A 98 -3.15 -7.75 -5.48
CA PRO A 98 -1.85 -7.35 -6.02
C PRO A 98 -1.93 -6.79 -7.46
N ARG A 99 -3.06 -6.99 -8.14
CA ARG A 99 -3.33 -6.43 -9.47
C ARG A 99 -3.95 -5.04 -9.44
N SER A 100 -4.34 -4.54 -8.27
CA SER A 100 -4.85 -3.18 -8.11
C SER A 100 -3.71 -2.19 -7.99
N THR A 101 -3.69 -1.17 -8.82
CA THR A 101 -2.68 -0.09 -8.83
C THR A 101 -3.34 1.27 -8.73
N VAL A 102 -2.57 2.31 -8.42
CA VAL A 102 -3.05 3.70 -8.43
C VAL A 102 -3.76 4.00 -9.75
N GLY A 103 -3.12 3.67 -10.89
CA GLY A 103 -3.68 3.91 -12.22
C GLY A 103 -5.01 3.19 -12.50
N THR A 104 -5.20 1.96 -11.95
CA THR A 104 -6.47 1.23 -12.14
C THR A 104 -7.59 1.72 -11.20
N VAL A 105 -7.25 2.12 -9.97
CA VAL A 105 -8.24 2.64 -9.01
C VAL A 105 -8.75 4.02 -9.44
N THR A 106 -7.90 4.83 -10.08
CA THR A 106 -8.26 6.16 -10.61
C THR A 106 -8.83 6.13 -12.02
N GLU A 107 -8.97 4.94 -12.63
CA GLU A 107 -9.39 4.75 -14.02
C GLU A 107 -8.43 5.37 -15.06
N ILE A 108 -7.36 6.03 -14.63
CA ILE A 108 -6.37 6.64 -15.55
C ILE A 108 -5.80 5.59 -16.49
N HIS A 109 -5.50 4.39 -15.99
CA HIS A 109 -4.97 3.30 -16.79
C HIS A 109 -5.94 2.84 -17.89
N ASP A 110 -7.26 2.94 -17.67
CA ASP A 110 -8.27 2.60 -18.67
C ASP A 110 -8.27 3.60 -19.84
N TYR A 111 -8.12 4.89 -19.55
CA TYR A 111 -7.93 5.92 -20.56
C TYR A 111 -6.58 5.79 -21.27
N MET A 112 -5.51 5.45 -20.55
CA MET A 112 -4.20 5.18 -21.16
C MET A 112 -4.28 4.00 -22.13
N ARG A 113 -4.92 2.90 -21.76
CA ARG A 113 -5.13 1.75 -22.65
C ARG A 113 -5.85 2.15 -23.94
N LEU A 114 -6.86 2.99 -23.81
CA LEU A 114 -7.61 3.52 -24.96
C LEU A 114 -6.71 4.40 -25.82
N LEU A 115 -5.90 5.27 -25.21
CA LEU A 115 -4.97 6.16 -25.93
C LEU A 115 -3.95 5.34 -26.73
N TRP A 116 -3.24 4.39 -26.09
CA TRP A 116 -2.26 3.53 -26.77
C TRP A 116 -2.87 2.70 -27.87
N ALA A 117 -4.10 2.22 -27.69
CA ALA A 117 -4.80 1.46 -28.72
C ALA A 117 -5.23 2.29 -29.94
N ARG A 118 -5.47 3.61 -29.78
CA ARG A 118 -6.01 4.44 -30.85
C ARG A 118 -4.99 5.30 -31.57
N VAL A 119 -3.95 5.76 -30.87
CA VAL A 119 -2.91 6.64 -31.45
C VAL A 119 -1.49 6.06 -31.35
N GLY A 120 -1.34 4.90 -30.68
CA GLY A 120 -0.06 4.26 -30.53
C GLY A 120 0.50 3.73 -31.83
N VAL A 121 1.81 3.89 -32.00
CA VAL A 121 2.57 3.37 -33.14
C VAL A 121 3.35 2.15 -32.70
N PRO A 122 3.17 0.98 -33.32
CA PRO A 122 3.94 -0.21 -33.00
C PRO A 122 5.36 -0.14 -33.56
N TYR A 123 6.32 -0.56 -32.74
CA TYR A 123 7.74 -0.63 -33.11
C TYR A 123 8.26 -2.05 -33.04
N SER A 124 9.24 -2.36 -33.87
CA SER A 124 9.94 -3.65 -33.83
C SER A 124 10.92 -3.67 -32.64
N PRO A 125 10.82 -4.65 -31.72
CA PRO A 125 11.80 -4.80 -30.64
C PRO A 125 13.23 -5.07 -31.13
N ALA A 126 13.37 -5.63 -32.34
CA ALA A 126 14.68 -6.00 -32.89
C ALA A 126 15.35 -4.86 -33.65
N THR A 127 14.59 -4.02 -34.36
CA THR A 127 15.12 -2.95 -35.21
C THR A 127 14.90 -1.56 -34.66
N GLY A 128 13.97 -1.39 -33.72
CA GLY A 128 13.58 -0.08 -33.21
C GLY A 128 12.80 0.78 -34.21
N LEU A 129 12.44 0.24 -35.38
CA LEU A 129 11.71 0.96 -36.42
C LEU A 129 10.19 0.73 -36.26
N PRO A 130 9.35 1.72 -36.66
CA PRO A 130 7.92 1.56 -36.67
C PRO A 130 7.47 0.42 -37.63
N ILE A 131 6.42 -0.26 -37.22
CA ILE A 131 5.81 -1.35 -37.99
C ILE A 131 4.46 -0.85 -38.49
N GLU A 132 4.22 -0.96 -39.82
CA GLU A 132 2.96 -0.56 -40.41
C GLU A 132 2.15 -1.77 -40.92
N SER A 133 0.83 -1.71 -40.77
CA SER A 133 -0.09 -2.57 -41.50
C SER A 133 -0.47 -1.88 -42.79
N GLN A 134 -0.61 -2.66 -43.88
CA GLN A 134 -0.93 -2.14 -45.18
C GLN A 134 -2.25 -2.75 -45.68
N THR A 135 -3.07 -1.95 -46.31
CA THR A 135 -4.21 -2.49 -47.06
C THR A 135 -3.74 -3.08 -48.40
N VAL A 136 -4.48 -4.02 -48.93
CA VAL A 136 -4.16 -4.62 -50.25
C VAL A 136 -3.99 -3.51 -51.29
N SER A 137 -4.83 -2.46 -51.31
CA SER A 137 -4.69 -1.34 -52.22
C SER A 137 -3.33 -0.62 -52.09
N GLN A 138 -2.88 -0.36 -50.86
CA GLN A 138 -1.55 0.25 -50.62
C GLN A 138 -0.40 -0.65 -51.03
N MET A 139 -0.55 -1.99 -50.92
CA MET A 139 0.43 -2.95 -51.40
C MET A 139 0.48 -2.95 -52.91
N VAL A 140 -0.68 -2.92 -53.59
CA VAL A 140 -0.78 -2.79 -55.04
C VAL A 140 -0.12 -1.49 -55.51
N ASP A 141 -0.43 -0.34 -54.90
CA ASP A 141 0.17 0.95 -55.24
C ASP A 141 1.70 0.90 -55.19
N LYS A 142 2.26 0.19 -54.18
CA LYS A 142 3.72 0.00 -54.05
C LYS A 142 4.28 -0.88 -55.21
N LEU A 143 3.56 -1.90 -55.65
CA LEU A 143 3.98 -2.74 -56.78
C LEU A 143 3.87 -1.97 -58.10
N VAL A 144 2.82 -1.16 -58.29
CA VAL A 144 2.63 -0.31 -59.46
C VAL A 144 3.66 0.81 -59.57
N ALA A 145 4.12 1.35 -58.40
CA ALA A 145 5.17 2.37 -58.37
C ALA A 145 6.58 1.88 -58.72
N LEU A 146 6.77 0.56 -58.92
CA LEU A 146 8.03 0.01 -59.33
C LEU A 146 8.28 0.24 -60.83
N PRO A 147 9.54 0.31 -61.29
CA PRO A 147 9.88 0.47 -62.68
C PRO A 147 9.27 -0.63 -63.56
N ASP A 148 8.83 -0.30 -64.78
CA ASP A 148 8.28 -1.25 -65.74
C ASP A 148 9.30 -2.31 -66.12
N GLY A 149 8.88 -3.57 -66.21
CA GLY A 149 9.69 -4.69 -66.64
C GLY A 149 10.48 -5.41 -65.54
N GLU A 150 10.37 -4.96 -64.31
CA GLU A 150 10.96 -5.67 -63.14
C GLU A 150 10.32 -7.05 -62.97
N ARG A 151 11.12 -8.09 -62.70
CA ARG A 151 10.68 -9.46 -62.48
C ARG A 151 10.64 -9.77 -60.99
N ILE A 152 9.44 -9.97 -60.44
CA ILE A 152 9.18 -10.17 -59.03
C ILE A 152 8.47 -11.52 -58.83
N LEU A 153 8.90 -12.22 -57.77
CA LEU A 153 8.21 -13.40 -57.26
C LEU A 153 7.40 -12.97 -56.03
N LEU A 154 6.08 -13.21 -56.11
CA LEU A 154 5.23 -13.01 -54.94
C LEU A 154 5.19 -14.28 -54.14
N LEU A 155 5.66 -14.22 -52.91
CA LEU A 155 5.85 -15.32 -51.99
C LEU A 155 4.89 -15.24 -50.80
N ALA A 156 4.32 -16.39 -50.41
CA ALA A 156 3.57 -16.55 -49.16
C ALA A 156 4.43 -17.32 -48.14
N PRO A 157 4.97 -16.68 -47.10
CA PRO A 157 5.81 -17.31 -46.09
C PRO A 157 4.98 -18.12 -45.08
N VAL A 158 4.66 -19.38 -45.41
CA VAL A 158 3.77 -20.27 -44.69
C VAL A 158 4.41 -20.94 -43.48
N VAL A 159 5.75 -21.13 -43.52
CA VAL A 159 6.52 -21.66 -42.36
C VAL A 159 7.71 -20.75 -42.10
N ARG A 160 7.89 -20.33 -40.84
CA ARG A 160 8.98 -19.44 -40.40
C ARG A 160 9.66 -19.99 -39.16
N GLY A 161 10.91 -20.43 -39.30
CA GLY A 161 11.74 -20.87 -38.20
C GLY A 161 11.12 -21.97 -37.33
N ARG A 162 10.26 -22.83 -37.91
CA ARG A 162 9.56 -23.89 -37.16
C ARG A 162 10.15 -25.26 -37.50
N LYS A 163 10.22 -26.12 -36.49
CA LYS A 163 10.63 -27.53 -36.66
C LYS A 163 9.48 -28.34 -37.21
N GLY A 164 9.72 -29.19 -38.18
CA GLY A 164 8.72 -30.08 -38.78
C GLY A 164 9.18 -30.75 -40.08
N GLU A 165 8.48 -31.77 -40.51
CA GLU A 165 8.73 -32.46 -41.82
C GLU A 165 7.88 -31.87 -42.96
N TYR A 166 6.77 -31.24 -42.68
CA TYR A 166 5.82 -30.54 -43.54
C TYR A 166 5.34 -31.32 -44.79
N LYS A 167 5.47 -32.64 -44.79
CA LYS A 167 5.09 -33.51 -45.95
C LYS A 167 3.59 -33.42 -46.28
N LYS A 168 2.74 -33.31 -45.27
CA LYS A 168 1.28 -33.24 -45.47
C LYS A 168 0.86 -31.88 -46.01
N GLU A 169 1.45 -30.82 -45.46
CA GLU A 169 1.22 -29.45 -45.86
C GLU A 169 1.71 -29.22 -47.30
N ILE A 170 2.90 -29.69 -47.67
CA ILE A 170 3.43 -29.62 -49.05
C ILE A 170 2.50 -30.36 -50.02
N ALA A 171 2.00 -31.55 -49.69
CA ALA A 171 1.06 -32.30 -50.50
C ALA A 171 -0.32 -31.58 -50.65
N GLU A 172 -0.72 -30.82 -49.66
CA GLU A 172 -1.93 -30.02 -49.69
C GLU A 172 -1.76 -28.80 -50.59
N TRP A 173 -0.67 -28.05 -50.48
CA TRP A 173 -0.33 -26.94 -51.36
C TRP A 173 -0.19 -27.39 -52.84
N GLN A 174 0.34 -28.57 -53.11
CA GLN A 174 0.39 -29.19 -54.44
C GLN A 174 -1.04 -29.42 -54.98
N ARG A 175 -1.97 -29.94 -54.15
CA ARG A 175 -3.38 -30.13 -54.53
C ARG A 175 -4.11 -28.82 -54.78
N GLN A 176 -3.72 -27.73 -54.13
CA GLN A 176 -4.24 -26.39 -54.35
C GLN A 176 -3.71 -25.74 -55.64
N GLY A 177 -2.74 -26.42 -56.34
CA GLY A 177 -2.26 -26.00 -57.64
C GLY A 177 -0.97 -25.19 -57.64
N PHE A 178 -0.33 -24.99 -56.48
CA PHE A 178 0.97 -24.33 -56.40
C PHE A 178 2.07 -25.21 -57.01
N GLN A 179 3.00 -24.58 -57.75
CA GLN A 179 4.02 -25.28 -58.49
C GLN A 179 5.41 -25.18 -57.93
N ARG A 180 5.73 -24.21 -57.12
CA ARG A 180 7.06 -23.95 -56.59
C ARG A 180 7.02 -23.51 -55.14
N LEU A 181 8.04 -23.94 -54.42
CA LEU A 181 8.35 -23.55 -53.04
C LEU A 181 9.76 -22.97 -52.98
N LYS A 182 9.98 -22.03 -52.05
CA LYS A 182 11.28 -21.62 -51.56
C LYS A 182 11.48 -22.24 -50.20
N ILE A 183 12.43 -23.14 -50.01
CA ILE A 183 12.71 -23.84 -48.77
C ILE A 183 14.14 -23.48 -48.33
N ASP A 184 14.26 -22.91 -47.13
CA ASP A 184 15.55 -22.50 -46.54
C ASP A 184 16.40 -21.64 -47.50
N GLY A 185 15.73 -20.77 -48.25
CA GLY A 185 16.33 -19.83 -49.21
C GLY A 185 16.51 -20.37 -50.66
N GLN A 186 16.24 -21.66 -50.92
CA GLN A 186 16.39 -22.27 -52.24
C GLN A 186 15.04 -22.59 -52.86
N PHE A 187 14.92 -22.38 -54.22
CA PHE A 187 13.70 -22.64 -54.95
C PHE A 187 13.66 -24.09 -55.49
N TYR A 188 12.53 -24.74 -55.24
CA TYR A 188 12.26 -26.12 -55.69
C TYR A 188 10.91 -26.18 -56.43
N PRO A 189 10.77 -26.98 -57.48
CA PRO A 189 9.46 -27.47 -57.93
C PRO A 189 8.81 -28.23 -56.75
N ILE A 190 7.50 -28.12 -56.58
CA ILE A 190 6.82 -28.66 -55.38
C ILE A 190 6.86 -30.20 -55.35
N ASP A 191 6.93 -30.84 -56.50
CA ASP A 191 7.10 -32.28 -56.72
C ASP A 191 8.52 -32.78 -56.42
N GLU A 192 9.53 -31.88 -56.46
CA GLU A 192 10.93 -32.17 -56.16
C GLU A 192 11.35 -31.62 -54.79
N ALA A 193 10.41 -31.23 -53.94
CA ALA A 193 10.70 -30.68 -52.62
C ALA A 193 11.50 -31.69 -51.78
N PRO A 194 12.60 -31.26 -51.13
CA PRO A 194 13.42 -32.14 -50.31
C PRO A 194 12.67 -32.63 -49.07
N THR A 195 13.02 -33.83 -48.60
CA THR A 195 12.50 -34.31 -47.32
C THR A 195 13.16 -33.54 -46.18
N LEU A 196 12.36 -32.80 -45.39
CA LEU A 196 12.83 -31.96 -44.32
C LEU A 196 13.03 -32.77 -43.02
N ASP A 197 14.09 -32.45 -42.26
CA ASP A 197 14.35 -33.08 -40.98
C ASP A 197 13.61 -32.36 -39.86
N LYS A 198 12.71 -33.06 -39.16
CA LYS A 198 11.92 -32.51 -38.02
C LYS A 198 12.73 -31.94 -36.86
N LYS A 199 14.05 -32.19 -36.79
CA LYS A 199 14.94 -31.70 -35.75
C LYS A 199 15.40 -30.26 -35.96
N PHE A 200 15.41 -29.82 -37.23
CA PHE A 200 15.85 -28.49 -37.62
C PHE A 200 14.67 -27.54 -37.82
N LYS A 201 14.97 -26.25 -37.76
CA LYS A 201 14.02 -25.19 -38.10
C LYS A 201 14.08 -24.95 -39.58
N HIS A 202 12.90 -24.79 -40.21
CA HIS A 202 12.78 -24.55 -41.65
C HIS A 202 11.98 -23.29 -41.91
N ASP A 203 12.29 -22.62 -43.01
CA ASP A 203 11.54 -21.54 -43.60
C ASP A 203 11.01 -22.02 -44.98
N ILE A 204 9.66 -21.91 -45.17
CA ILE A 204 9.01 -22.33 -46.41
C ILE A 204 8.12 -21.20 -46.90
N ASP A 205 8.39 -20.73 -48.14
CA ASP A 205 7.57 -19.77 -48.86
C ASP A 205 6.93 -20.45 -50.07
N ILE A 206 5.64 -20.23 -50.28
CA ILE A 206 4.96 -20.66 -51.50
C ILE A 206 5.09 -19.56 -52.54
N VAL A 207 5.54 -19.89 -53.75
CA VAL A 207 5.52 -18.93 -54.88
C VAL A 207 4.11 -18.84 -55.42
N VAL A 208 3.41 -17.73 -55.11
CA VAL A 208 2.02 -17.51 -55.49
C VAL A 208 1.91 -17.00 -56.91
N ASP A 209 2.74 -16.04 -57.33
CA ASP A 209 2.74 -15.46 -58.66
C ASP A 209 4.16 -15.03 -59.08
N ARG A 210 4.35 -14.94 -60.43
CA ARG A 210 5.55 -14.40 -61.07
C ARG A 210 5.13 -13.17 -61.86
N ILE A 211 5.40 -12.01 -61.26
CA ILE A 211 4.94 -10.72 -61.77
C ILE A 211 6.07 -10.11 -62.63
N VAL A 212 5.68 -9.57 -63.77
CA VAL A 212 6.49 -8.58 -64.51
C VAL A 212 5.75 -7.27 -64.35
N THR A 213 6.38 -6.28 -63.70
CA THR A 213 5.71 -5.00 -63.36
C THR A 213 5.26 -4.28 -64.63
N LYS A 214 3.96 -3.91 -64.66
CA LYS A 214 3.31 -3.12 -65.70
C LYS A 214 2.17 -2.30 -65.07
N PRO A 215 1.92 -1.06 -65.53
CA PRO A 215 0.91 -0.17 -64.91
C PRO A 215 -0.54 -0.69 -64.98
N ASP A 216 -0.90 -1.54 -66.00
CA ASP A 216 -2.29 -1.99 -66.23
C ASP A 216 -2.64 -3.33 -65.54
N GLN A 217 -1.92 -3.79 -64.55
CA GLN A 217 -2.16 -5.09 -63.93
C GLN A 217 -2.60 -5.03 -62.43
N GLU A 218 -3.17 -3.95 -62.02
CA GLU A 218 -3.60 -3.70 -60.63
C GLU A 218 -4.48 -4.83 -60.09
N ALA A 219 -5.49 -5.27 -60.88
CA ALA A 219 -6.41 -6.33 -60.45
C ALA A 219 -5.68 -7.65 -60.23
N ARG A 220 -4.73 -8.01 -61.09
CA ARG A 220 -3.92 -9.23 -60.93
C ARG A 220 -3.02 -9.17 -59.67
N TYR A 221 -2.41 -8.00 -59.42
CA TYR A 221 -1.61 -7.80 -58.20
C TYR A 221 -2.46 -7.93 -56.94
N ALA A 222 -3.68 -7.38 -56.95
CA ALA A 222 -4.61 -7.50 -55.84
C ALA A 222 -4.99 -8.97 -55.57
N ASP A 223 -5.36 -9.74 -56.63
CA ASP A 223 -5.74 -11.15 -56.48
C ASP A 223 -4.58 -12.01 -55.99
N SER A 224 -3.38 -11.78 -56.55
CA SER A 224 -2.18 -12.53 -56.15
C SER A 224 -1.75 -12.18 -54.71
N LEU A 225 -1.83 -10.91 -54.30
CA LEU A 225 -1.58 -10.47 -52.95
C LEU A 225 -2.60 -11.05 -51.98
N GLN A 226 -3.91 -11.00 -52.27
CA GLN A 226 -4.94 -11.60 -51.42
C GLN A 226 -4.73 -13.10 -51.22
N THR A 227 -4.33 -13.82 -52.30
CA THR A 227 -3.99 -15.25 -52.23
C THR A 227 -2.79 -15.47 -51.30
N ALA A 228 -1.71 -14.69 -51.48
CA ALA A 228 -0.50 -14.81 -50.66
C ALA A 228 -0.80 -14.51 -49.19
N LEU A 229 -1.54 -13.43 -48.91
CA LEU A 229 -1.92 -13.01 -47.56
C LEU A 229 -2.81 -14.05 -46.88
N GLY A 230 -3.77 -14.64 -47.61
CA GLY A 230 -4.65 -15.69 -47.09
C GLY A 230 -3.90 -16.98 -46.73
N LEU A 231 -2.84 -17.35 -47.47
CA LEU A 231 -2.02 -18.53 -47.20
C LEU A 231 -1.07 -18.35 -46.01
N ALA A 232 -0.54 -17.15 -45.83
CA ALA A 232 0.54 -16.88 -44.89
C ALA A 232 0.10 -15.93 -43.76
N ASP A 233 -1.15 -16.06 -43.29
CA ASP A 233 -1.67 -15.30 -42.13
C ASP A 233 -1.50 -13.78 -42.26
N GLY A 234 -1.79 -13.20 -43.41
CA GLY A 234 -1.75 -11.77 -43.66
C GLY A 234 -0.37 -11.21 -43.97
N ILE A 235 0.56 -12.04 -44.46
CA ILE A 235 1.91 -11.62 -44.88
C ILE A 235 2.24 -12.16 -46.26
N ALA A 236 2.84 -11.29 -47.06
CA ALA A 236 3.38 -11.64 -48.38
C ALA A 236 4.74 -10.97 -48.59
N ASN A 237 5.59 -11.60 -49.38
CA ASN A 237 6.89 -11.06 -49.71
C ASN A 237 7.04 -10.96 -51.23
N ALA A 238 7.39 -9.79 -51.74
CA ALA A 238 7.72 -9.57 -53.12
C ALA A 238 9.26 -9.56 -53.28
N GLU A 239 9.83 -10.59 -53.91
CA GLU A 239 11.26 -10.77 -54.06
C GLU A 239 11.66 -10.65 -55.52
N TRP A 240 12.74 -9.93 -55.81
CA TRP A 240 13.25 -9.84 -57.16
C TRP A 240 13.81 -11.19 -57.64
N ALA A 241 13.49 -11.58 -58.86
CA ALA A 241 13.89 -12.88 -59.39
C ALA A 241 15.42 -12.97 -59.68
N SER A 242 16.13 -11.87 -59.66
CA SER A 242 17.60 -11.82 -59.84
C SER A 242 18.22 -10.92 -58.78
N THR A 243 19.37 -11.34 -58.25
CA THR A 243 20.20 -10.56 -57.34
C THR A 243 20.95 -9.47 -58.11
N ALA A 244 21.01 -8.25 -57.62
CA ALA A 244 21.75 -7.16 -58.24
C ALA A 244 23.27 -7.42 -58.12
N GLU A 245 24.06 -6.89 -59.09
CA GLU A 245 25.53 -7.03 -59.02
C GLU A 245 26.09 -6.42 -57.72
N GLY A 246 26.76 -7.27 -56.91
CA GLY A 246 27.37 -6.87 -55.64
C GLY A 246 26.54 -7.13 -54.41
N GLU A 247 25.27 -7.60 -54.50
CA GLU A 247 24.43 -7.98 -53.37
C GLU A 247 24.50 -9.50 -53.09
N THR A 248 24.46 -9.86 -51.84
CA THR A 248 24.51 -11.28 -51.41
C THR A 248 23.13 -11.94 -51.31
N ALA A 249 22.06 -11.15 -51.38
CA ALA A 249 20.66 -11.60 -51.36
C ALA A 249 19.80 -10.77 -52.32
N PRO A 250 18.72 -11.34 -52.90
CA PRO A 250 17.81 -10.61 -53.76
C PRO A 250 17.06 -9.51 -52.94
N ARG A 251 16.77 -8.38 -53.62
CA ARG A 251 15.92 -7.33 -53.05
C ARG A 251 14.52 -7.89 -52.75
N SER A 252 13.92 -7.47 -51.65
CA SER A 252 12.57 -7.90 -51.28
C SER A 252 11.78 -6.75 -50.64
N ILE A 253 10.46 -6.79 -50.83
CA ILE A 253 9.50 -5.91 -50.15
C ILE A 253 8.55 -6.81 -49.38
N LEU A 254 8.50 -6.63 -48.06
CA LEU A 254 7.54 -7.32 -47.24
C LEU A 254 6.22 -6.52 -47.19
N PHE A 255 5.15 -7.22 -47.47
CA PHE A 255 3.79 -6.74 -47.33
C PHE A 255 3.11 -7.43 -46.16
N SER A 256 2.36 -6.68 -45.36
CA SER A 256 1.62 -7.25 -44.27
C SER A 256 0.32 -6.50 -44.01
N GLU A 257 -0.78 -7.24 -43.93
CA GLU A 257 -2.06 -6.73 -43.40
C GLU A 257 -2.02 -6.60 -41.88
N ARG A 258 -1.07 -7.28 -41.24
CA ARG A 258 -0.84 -7.21 -39.78
C ARG A 258 0.40 -6.38 -39.51
N PHE A 259 0.50 -5.89 -38.29
CA PHE A 259 1.72 -5.25 -37.81
C PHE A 259 2.83 -6.29 -37.67
N ALA A 260 3.73 -6.37 -38.63
CA ALA A 260 4.80 -7.36 -38.68
C ALA A 260 6.16 -6.72 -38.96
N CYS A 261 7.18 -7.16 -38.23
CA CYS A 261 8.57 -6.78 -38.49
C CYS A 261 9.20 -7.73 -39.51
N PRO A 262 9.72 -7.22 -40.66
CA PRO A 262 10.30 -8.04 -41.67
C PRO A 262 11.61 -8.75 -41.25
N VAL A 263 12.34 -8.16 -40.29
CA VAL A 263 13.67 -8.64 -39.88
C VAL A 263 13.57 -9.72 -38.79
N SER A 264 12.68 -9.52 -37.78
CA SER A 264 12.62 -10.43 -36.62
C SER A 264 11.44 -11.40 -36.65
N GLY A 265 10.50 -11.22 -37.59
CA GLY A 265 9.24 -11.98 -37.58
C GLY A 265 8.30 -11.63 -36.44
N PHE A 266 8.61 -10.58 -35.66
CA PHE A 266 7.74 -10.10 -34.59
C PHE A 266 6.44 -9.56 -35.17
N THR A 267 5.30 -10.03 -34.68
CA THR A 267 3.97 -9.66 -35.14
C THR A 267 3.05 -9.27 -34.01
N ILE A 268 2.23 -8.26 -34.25
CA ILE A 268 1.14 -7.86 -33.37
C ILE A 268 -0.17 -8.16 -34.11
N SER A 269 -1.00 -9.06 -33.55
CA SER A 269 -2.21 -9.52 -34.23
C SER A 269 -3.28 -8.40 -34.29
N GLU A 270 -3.51 -7.73 -33.17
CA GLU A 270 -4.52 -6.67 -33.03
C GLU A 270 -4.05 -5.68 -31.98
N ILE A 271 -4.26 -4.38 -32.24
CA ILE A 271 -3.99 -3.31 -31.29
C ILE A 271 -5.33 -2.83 -30.72
N GLU A 272 -5.74 -3.45 -29.62
CA GLU A 272 -6.98 -3.13 -28.89
C GLU A 272 -6.68 -2.78 -27.44
N PRO A 273 -7.59 -2.09 -26.71
CA PRO A 273 -7.36 -1.74 -25.32
C PRO A 273 -7.05 -2.92 -24.38
N ARG A 274 -7.57 -4.13 -24.70
CA ARG A 274 -7.28 -5.35 -23.94
C ARG A 274 -5.80 -5.80 -24.03
N LEU A 275 -5.08 -5.42 -25.08
CA LEU A 275 -3.64 -5.71 -25.25
C LEU A 275 -2.80 -5.00 -24.16
N PHE A 276 -3.24 -3.86 -23.68
CA PHE A 276 -2.56 -3.05 -22.66
C PHE A 276 -3.06 -3.32 -21.24
N SER A 277 -3.87 -4.37 -21.04
CA SER A 277 -4.39 -4.74 -19.74
C SER A 277 -3.58 -5.88 -19.14
N PHE A 278 -2.90 -5.62 -18.02
CA PHE A 278 -2.22 -6.67 -17.26
C PHE A 278 -3.19 -7.55 -16.44
N ASN A 279 -4.48 -7.21 -16.40
CA ASN A 279 -5.53 -8.02 -15.78
C ASN A 279 -6.22 -8.95 -16.80
N ASN A 280 -5.86 -8.86 -18.07
CA ASN A 280 -6.41 -9.68 -19.15
C ASN A 280 -5.30 -10.60 -19.70
N PRO A 281 -5.53 -11.91 -19.87
CA PRO A 281 -4.53 -12.85 -20.43
C PRO A 281 -4.01 -12.44 -21.80
N PHE A 282 -4.77 -11.64 -22.57
CA PHE A 282 -4.36 -11.15 -23.89
C PHE A 282 -3.17 -10.17 -23.80
N GLY A 283 -3.10 -9.34 -22.74
CA GLY A 283 -2.03 -8.35 -22.56
C GLY A 283 -1.05 -8.67 -21.45
N ALA A 284 -1.44 -9.51 -20.48
CA ALA A 284 -0.62 -9.85 -19.32
C ALA A 284 0.63 -10.65 -19.70
N CYS A 285 1.75 -10.38 -19.03
CA CYS A 285 2.95 -11.22 -19.14
C CYS A 285 2.62 -12.66 -18.74
N PRO A 286 2.87 -13.66 -19.61
CA PRO A 286 2.46 -15.05 -19.35
C PRO A 286 3.29 -15.74 -18.26
N VAL A 287 4.41 -15.14 -17.84
CA VAL A 287 5.31 -15.71 -16.81
C VAL A 287 4.89 -15.32 -15.41
N CYS A 288 4.39 -14.08 -15.22
CA CYS A 288 3.93 -13.58 -13.92
C CYS A 288 2.41 -13.28 -13.88
N ASP A 289 1.67 -13.67 -14.91
CA ASP A 289 0.21 -13.41 -15.02
C ASP A 289 -0.17 -11.93 -14.75
N GLY A 290 0.67 -11.00 -15.21
CA GLY A 290 0.44 -9.56 -15.03
C GLY A 290 0.75 -9.01 -13.64
N LEU A 291 1.36 -9.79 -12.75
CA LEU A 291 1.77 -9.32 -11.41
C LEU A 291 3.01 -8.43 -11.45
N GLY A 292 3.89 -8.61 -12.43
CA GLY A 292 5.17 -7.89 -12.54
C GLY A 292 6.26 -8.43 -11.62
N VAL A 293 5.88 -9.24 -10.64
CA VAL A 293 6.79 -9.84 -9.64
C VAL A 293 6.60 -11.35 -9.58
N LYS A 294 7.61 -12.03 -9.06
CA LYS A 294 7.58 -13.44 -8.68
C LYS A 294 8.03 -13.58 -7.24
N LEU A 295 7.48 -14.54 -6.54
CA LEU A 295 8.03 -14.99 -5.28
C LEU A 295 9.25 -15.86 -5.59
N ALA A 296 10.41 -15.45 -5.13
CA ALA A 296 11.66 -16.21 -5.24
C ALA A 296 12.32 -16.32 -3.88
N PHE A 297 13.06 -17.43 -3.66
CA PHE A 297 13.87 -17.55 -2.45
C PHE A 297 15.00 -16.53 -2.48
N ASP A 298 15.08 -15.72 -1.43
CA ASP A 298 15.99 -14.59 -1.32
C ASP A 298 17.24 -14.98 -0.55
N ALA A 299 18.40 -14.73 -1.15
CA ALA A 299 19.69 -15.00 -0.54
C ALA A 299 19.89 -14.22 0.78
N ASP A 300 19.38 -12.98 0.88
CA ASP A 300 19.52 -12.16 2.08
C ASP A 300 18.59 -12.62 3.22
N LEU A 301 17.45 -13.23 2.89
CA LEU A 301 16.58 -13.88 3.88
C LEU A 301 17.14 -15.23 4.32
N VAL A 302 17.85 -15.93 3.44
CA VAL A 302 18.51 -17.22 3.74
C VAL A 302 19.79 -16.99 4.58
N ILE A 303 20.54 -15.92 4.31
CA ILE A 303 21.74 -15.48 5.01
C ILE A 303 21.54 -14.07 5.60
N PRO A 304 20.69 -13.92 6.61
CA PRO A 304 20.36 -12.60 7.14
C PRO A 304 21.51 -11.94 7.89
N ASP A 305 22.43 -12.70 8.43
CA ASP A 305 23.57 -12.21 9.19
C ASP A 305 24.88 -12.70 8.55
N ARG A 306 25.52 -11.79 7.81
CA ARG A 306 26.76 -12.09 7.09
C ARG A 306 27.99 -12.18 8.01
N ASP A 307 27.87 -11.79 9.28
CA ASP A 307 28.93 -11.90 10.30
C ASP A 307 28.93 -13.27 10.98
N LYS A 308 27.85 -14.06 10.80
CA LYS A 308 27.80 -15.43 11.29
C LYS A 308 28.64 -16.37 10.44
N THR A 309 29.19 -17.38 11.10
CA THR A 309 29.89 -18.49 10.46
C THR A 309 28.91 -19.60 10.06
N LEU A 310 29.31 -20.46 9.12
CA LEU A 310 28.46 -21.59 8.72
C LEU A 310 28.18 -22.53 9.90
N HIS A 311 29.16 -22.77 10.79
CA HIS A 311 28.96 -23.52 12.03
C HIS A 311 27.97 -22.85 13.01
N LYS A 312 27.92 -21.53 13.05
CA LYS A 312 26.98 -20.76 13.89
C LYS A 312 25.64 -20.56 13.21
N GLY A 313 25.37 -21.22 12.09
CA GLY A 313 24.09 -21.19 11.40
C GLY A 313 23.88 -19.96 10.53
N ALA A 314 24.87 -19.53 9.78
CA ALA A 314 24.72 -18.47 8.77
C ALA A 314 23.59 -18.77 7.78
N VAL A 315 23.43 -20.03 7.35
CA VAL A 315 22.32 -20.51 6.51
C VAL A 315 21.11 -20.84 7.40
N VAL A 316 20.27 -19.87 7.66
CA VAL A 316 19.16 -19.97 8.64
C VAL A 316 18.18 -21.11 8.38
N PRO A 317 17.72 -21.39 7.14
CA PRO A 317 16.80 -22.52 6.89
C PRO A 317 17.37 -23.89 7.26
N TRP A 318 18.69 -24.02 7.28
CA TRP A 318 19.41 -25.25 7.62
C TRP A 318 19.91 -25.30 9.08
N ALA A 319 19.89 -24.15 9.75
CA ALA A 319 20.32 -24.04 11.15
C ALA A 319 19.23 -24.48 12.16
N ARG A 320 17.97 -24.49 11.76
CA ARG A 320 16.83 -24.85 12.59
C ARG A 320 16.55 -26.34 12.53
N GLY A 321 17.31 -27.14 13.27
CA GLY A 321 17.10 -28.58 13.45
C GLY A 321 18.40 -29.37 13.44
N PRO A 322 18.47 -30.45 14.22
CA PRO A 322 19.69 -31.25 14.36
C PRO A 322 19.85 -32.24 13.19
N SER A 323 19.79 -31.75 11.95
CA SER A 323 20.11 -32.64 10.82
C SER A 323 21.62 -32.60 10.52
N PRO A 324 22.38 -33.65 10.86
CA PRO A 324 23.79 -33.74 10.52
C PRO A 324 24.06 -33.58 9.02
N LEU A 325 23.08 -33.95 8.19
CA LEU A 325 23.16 -33.96 6.73
C LEU A 325 23.55 -32.59 6.15
N TYR A 326 22.93 -31.51 6.62
CA TYR A 326 23.24 -30.17 6.09
C TYR A 326 24.63 -29.69 6.50
N THR A 327 25.04 -29.96 7.75
CA THR A 327 26.37 -29.62 8.23
C THR A 327 27.44 -30.39 7.48
N GLN A 328 27.25 -31.69 7.27
CA GLN A 328 28.18 -32.54 6.50
C GLN A 328 28.24 -32.16 5.02
N THR A 329 27.11 -31.70 4.46
CA THR A 329 27.05 -31.16 3.10
C THR A 329 27.93 -29.90 2.99
N LEU A 330 27.74 -28.93 3.91
CA LEU A 330 28.55 -27.70 3.93
C LEU A 330 30.04 -27.99 4.18
N GLN A 331 30.35 -29.00 5.01
CA GLN A 331 31.72 -29.42 5.30
C GLN A 331 32.38 -30.03 4.06
N SER A 332 31.65 -30.83 3.27
CA SER A 332 32.16 -31.39 2.01
C SER A 332 32.45 -30.29 0.97
N LEU A 333 31.58 -29.27 0.89
CA LEU A 333 31.82 -28.08 0.06
C LEU A 333 33.04 -27.29 0.54
N SER A 334 33.18 -27.13 1.86
CA SER A 334 34.32 -26.43 2.48
C SER A 334 35.66 -27.10 2.11
N LEU A 335 35.71 -28.41 2.15
CA LEU A 335 36.89 -29.18 1.76
C LEU A 335 37.19 -29.06 0.26
N HIS A 336 36.17 -29.10 -0.60
CA HIS A 336 36.33 -29.03 -2.03
C HIS A 336 36.82 -27.64 -2.50
N TYR A 337 36.20 -26.55 -1.98
CA TYR A 337 36.55 -25.16 -2.35
C TYR A 337 37.60 -24.52 -1.47
N GLY A 338 38.14 -25.21 -0.47
CA GLY A 338 39.25 -24.74 0.36
C GLY A 338 38.93 -23.56 1.29
N PHE A 339 37.69 -23.46 1.77
CA PHE A 339 37.32 -22.42 2.75
C PHE A 339 37.06 -23.01 4.13
N SER A 340 37.16 -22.16 5.16
CA SER A 340 36.84 -22.57 6.55
C SER A 340 35.39 -22.26 6.92
N MET A 341 34.73 -23.22 7.54
CA MET A 341 33.37 -23.06 8.06
C MET A 341 33.27 -22.13 9.28
N ASP A 342 34.41 -21.79 9.89
CA ASP A 342 34.49 -20.88 11.05
C ASP A 342 34.77 -19.42 10.67
N LYS A 343 34.92 -19.12 9.39
CA LYS A 343 34.96 -17.75 8.90
C LYS A 343 33.57 -17.14 8.75
N PRO A 344 33.41 -15.85 9.04
CA PRO A 344 32.16 -15.13 8.74
C PRO A 344 31.77 -15.32 7.27
N TRP A 345 30.48 -15.41 7.01
CA TRP A 345 29.95 -15.56 5.64
C TRP A 345 30.53 -14.52 4.68
N ARG A 346 30.59 -13.25 5.08
CA ARG A 346 31.14 -12.15 4.27
C ARG A 346 32.61 -12.36 3.82
N ASP A 347 33.39 -13.10 4.60
CA ASP A 347 34.82 -13.34 4.36
C ASP A 347 35.08 -14.63 3.55
N LEU A 348 34.03 -15.32 3.13
CA LEU A 348 34.14 -16.50 2.27
C LEU A 348 34.41 -16.07 0.81
N PRO A 349 35.13 -16.92 0.02
CA PRO A 349 35.34 -16.64 -1.39
C PRO A 349 34.02 -16.53 -2.18
N ALA A 350 33.96 -15.67 -3.20
CA ALA A 350 32.77 -15.49 -4.05
C ALA A 350 32.31 -16.80 -4.69
N GLN A 351 33.23 -17.70 -5.04
CA GLN A 351 32.93 -19.03 -5.58
C GLN A 351 32.20 -19.90 -4.55
N ALA A 352 32.58 -19.83 -3.28
CA ALA A 352 31.88 -20.52 -2.19
C ALA A 352 30.46 -19.98 -1.99
N HIS A 353 30.27 -18.66 -2.01
CA HIS A 353 28.95 -18.03 -1.96
C HIS A 353 28.02 -18.54 -3.08
N LYS A 354 28.55 -18.52 -4.32
CA LYS A 354 27.81 -18.99 -5.50
C LYS A 354 27.48 -20.49 -5.39
N ALA A 355 28.45 -21.32 -5.03
CA ALA A 355 28.26 -22.75 -4.89
C ALA A 355 27.24 -23.10 -3.79
N ILE A 356 27.32 -22.47 -2.63
CA ILE A 356 26.40 -22.72 -1.50
C ILE A 356 24.98 -22.26 -1.86
N LEU A 357 24.80 -21.07 -2.40
CA LEU A 357 23.46 -20.52 -2.69
C LEU A 357 22.83 -21.13 -3.94
N HIS A 358 23.55 -21.18 -5.05
CA HIS A 358 22.98 -21.52 -6.37
C HIS A 358 23.40 -22.90 -6.89
N GLY A 359 24.31 -23.59 -6.18
CA GLY A 359 24.79 -24.91 -6.55
C GLY A 359 26.02 -24.89 -7.45
N THR A 360 26.45 -26.10 -7.81
CA THR A 360 27.72 -26.34 -8.55
C THR A 360 27.50 -26.64 -10.04
N GLY A 361 26.26 -26.49 -10.55
CA GLY A 361 25.92 -26.81 -11.94
C GLY A 361 26.18 -28.27 -12.27
N SER A 362 27.07 -28.54 -13.24
CA SER A 362 27.47 -29.90 -13.65
C SER A 362 28.68 -30.44 -12.86
N GLU A 363 29.34 -29.61 -12.03
CA GLU A 363 30.51 -29.99 -11.26
C GLU A 363 30.12 -30.99 -10.15
N LYS A 364 30.74 -32.18 -10.15
CA LYS A 364 30.49 -33.22 -9.17
C LYS A 364 31.39 -33.04 -7.95
N ILE A 365 30.78 -32.99 -6.79
CA ILE A 365 31.45 -32.87 -5.50
C ILE A 365 31.36 -34.19 -4.76
N LYS A 366 32.43 -34.59 -4.07
CA LYS A 366 32.47 -35.75 -3.20
C LYS A 366 31.89 -35.39 -1.84
N PHE A 367 30.68 -35.88 -1.57
CA PHE A 367 30.05 -35.73 -0.26
C PHE A 367 30.34 -36.94 0.61
N VAL A 368 30.66 -36.66 1.87
CA VAL A 368 30.91 -37.69 2.88
C VAL A 368 29.85 -37.53 3.97
N TYR A 369 29.03 -38.55 4.12
CA TYR A 369 27.96 -38.59 5.12
C TYR A 369 28.28 -39.68 6.16
N ASP A 370 28.07 -39.33 7.43
CA ASP A 370 28.23 -40.22 8.57
C ASP A 370 26.98 -40.11 9.47
N ASP A 371 26.26 -41.22 9.60
CA ASP A 371 25.04 -41.32 10.44
C ASP A 371 25.26 -42.03 11.76
N ASN A 372 26.51 -42.14 12.22
CA ASN A 372 27.00 -42.90 13.38
C ASN A 372 26.87 -44.45 13.24
N ALA A 373 26.19 -44.94 12.23
CA ALA A 373 26.08 -46.34 11.94
C ALA A 373 26.85 -46.75 10.66
N ARG A 374 26.85 -45.85 9.67
CA ARG A 374 27.51 -46.06 8.37
C ARG A 374 28.08 -44.78 7.85
N LYS A 375 29.33 -44.87 7.32
CA LYS A 375 29.98 -43.81 6.54
C LYS A 375 29.90 -44.17 5.08
N TYR A 376 29.34 -43.29 4.27
CA TYR A 376 29.23 -43.48 2.82
C TYR A 376 29.61 -42.21 2.06
N GLU A 377 30.13 -42.43 0.87
CA GLU A 377 30.60 -41.37 -0.01
C GLU A 377 29.76 -41.35 -1.30
N VAL A 378 29.34 -40.14 -1.70
CA VAL A 378 28.57 -39.96 -2.93
C VAL A 378 29.17 -38.79 -3.73
N SER A 379 29.45 -39.05 -5.02
CA SER A 379 29.91 -38.00 -5.93
C SER A 379 28.75 -37.55 -6.81
N LYS A 380 28.25 -36.32 -6.57
CA LYS A 380 27.12 -35.73 -7.30
C LYS A 380 27.25 -34.20 -7.37
N PRO A 381 26.57 -33.54 -8.32
CA PRO A 381 26.46 -32.09 -8.27
C PRO A 381 25.68 -31.64 -7.04
N PHE A 382 26.00 -30.48 -6.54
CA PHE A 382 25.22 -29.85 -5.46
C PHE A 382 24.18 -28.92 -6.04
N GLU A 383 22.93 -29.09 -5.65
CA GLU A 383 21.82 -28.28 -6.17
C GLU A 383 21.82 -26.82 -5.71
N GLY A 384 22.44 -26.51 -4.55
CA GLY A 384 22.39 -25.19 -3.92
C GLY A 384 21.26 -25.05 -2.90
N VAL A 385 21.42 -24.08 -1.98
CA VAL A 385 20.42 -23.84 -0.91
C VAL A 385 19.12 -23.30 -1.53
N LEU A 386 19.17 -22.29 -2.40
CA LEU A 386 17.98 -21.67 -2.97
C LEU A 386 17.16 -22.65 -3.81
N PRO A 387 17.76 -23.40 -4.77
CA PRO A 387 17.03 -24.44 -5.51
C PRO A 387 16.49 -25.56 -4.61
N ASN A 388 17.22 -25.94 -3.55
CA ASN A 388 16.75 -26.92 -2.56
C ASN A 388 15.48 -26.43 -1.86
N LEU A 389 15.45 -25.19 -1.40
CA LEU A 389 14.27 -24.60 -0.77
C LEU A 389 13.09 -24.52 -1.73
N GLU A 390 13.33 -24.11 -2.98
CA GLU A 390 12.30 -24.04 -4.03
C GLU A 390 11.70 -25.42 -4.34
N ARG A 391 12.53 -26.42 -4.52
CA ARG A 391 12.08 -27.80 -4.73
C ARG A 391 11.25 -28.30 -3.54
N ARG A 392 11.75 -28.14 -2.31
CA ARG A 392 11.03 -28.53 -1.09
C ARG A 392 9.69 -27.81 -0.93
N TRP A 393 9.62 -26.52 -1.25
CA TRP A 393 8.39 -25.74 -1.19
C TRP A 393 7.36 -26.22 -2.21
N ARG A 394 7.81 -26.63 -3.39
CA ARG A 394 6.97 -27.14 -4.48
C ARG A 394 6.48 -28.56 -4.19
N GLU A 395 7.33 -29.42 -3.66
CA GLU A 395 7.05 -30.85 -3.45
C GLU A 395 6.33 -31.16 -2.12
N THR A 396 6.27 -30.22 -1.18
CA THR A 396 5.66 -30.49 0.14
C THR A 396 4.14 -30.46 0.10
N ASP A 397 3.49 -31.46 0.70
CA ASP A 397 2.05 -31.47 0.94
C ASP A 397 1.65 -30.79 2.27
N SER A 398 2.64 -30.53 3.14
CA SER A 398 2.42 -29.91 4.44
C SER A 398 2.26 -28.40 4.33
N ALA A 399 1.06 -27.88 4.65
CA ALA A 399 0.79 -26.44 4.71
C ALA A 399 1.74 -25.71 5.66
N TRP A 400 2.08 -26.33 6.81
CA TRP A 400 3.01 -25.76 7.78
C TRP A 400 4.43 -25.62 7.22
N VAL A 401 4.95 -26.65 6.52
CA VAL A 401 6.28 -26.59 5.90
C VAL A 401 6.31 -25.55 4.80
N ARG A 402 5.24 -25.44 4.01
CA ARG A 402 5.11 -24.43 2.95
C ARG A 402 5.11 -23.01 3.52
N GLU A 403 4.40 -22.78 4.63
CA GLU A 403 4.37 -21.51 5.33
C GLU A 403 5.74 -21.15 5.95
N GLU A 404 6.41 -22.13 6.56
CA GLU A 404 7.76 -21.92 7.13
C GLU A 404 8.79 -21.59 6.04
N LEU A 405 8.76 -22.27 4.88
CA LEU A 405 9.65 -21.99 3.77
C LEU A 405 9.34 -20.65 3.09
N ALA A 406 8.06 -20.25 3.02
CA ALA A 406 7.65 -18.96 2.46
C ALA A 406 8.26 -17.75 3.17
N ARG A 407 8.72 -17.90 4.42
CA ARG A 407 9.44 -16.83 5.15
C ARG A 407 10.78 -16.44 4.53
N TYR A 408 11.32 -17.27 3.67
CA TYR A 408 12.59 -17.03 2.96
C TYR A 408 12.37 -16.60 1.51
N GLN A 409 11.12 -16.29 1.14
CA GLN A 409 10.76 -15.75 -0.17
C GLN A 409 10.57 -14.23 -0.10
N SER A 410 11.04 -13.54 -1.12
CA SER A 410 10.75 -12.13 -1.38
C SER A 410 10.14 -11.95 -2.77
N GLU A 411 9.47 -10.83 -2.97
CA GLU A 411 9.00 -10.43 -4.30
C GLU A 411 10.17 -9.86 -5.10
N THR A 412 10.49 -10.53 -6.20
CA THR A 412 11.51 -10.07 -7.17
C THR A 412 10.85 -9.68 -8.49
N PRO A 413 11.37 -8.68 -9.23
CA PRO A 413 10.87 -8.37 -10.56
C PRO A 413 10.86 -9.61 -11.46
N CYS A 414 9.80 -9.77 -12.24
CA CYS A 414 9.68 -10.89 -13.17
C CYS A 414 10.77 -10.80 -14.26
N ASP A 415 11.54 -11.88 -14.48
CA ASP A 415 12.66 -11.91 -15.42
C ASP A 415 12.22 -11.69 -16.88
N ALA A 416 10.96 -12.01 -17.21
CA ALA A 416 10.45 -11.89 -18.58
C ALA A 416 9.94 -10.48 -18.91
N CYS A 417 9.27 -9.81 -17.97
CA CYS A 417 8.73 -8.47 -18.21
C CYS A 417 9.46 -7.36 -17.43
N HIS A 418 10.46 -7.71 -16.63
CA HIS A 418 11.26 -6.79 -15.83
C HIS A 418 10.40 -5.81 -15.00
N GLY A 419 9.29 -6.32 -14.45
CA GLY A 419 8.34 -5.52 -13.65
C GLY A 419 7.24 -4.81 -14.46
N LYS A 420 7.33 -4.76 -15.79
CA LYS A 420 6.38 -4.04 -16.65
C LYS A 420 4.99 -4.68 -16.77
N ARG A 421 4.77 -5.90 -16.24
CA ARG A 421 3.49 -6.63 -16.16
C ARG A 421 2.87 -7.08 -17.50
N LEU A 422 3.30 -6.52 -18.62
CA LEU A 422 2.72 -6.71 -19.95
C LEU A 422 3.58 -7.58 -20.85
N LYS A 423 2.97 -8.11 -21.92
CA LYS A 423 3.64 -8.84 -22.99
C LYS A 423 4.51 -7.91 -23.83
N PRO A 424 5.55 -8.45 -24.52
CA PRO A 424 6.39 -7.67 -25.44
C PRO A 424 5.60 -6.96 -26.55
N GLU A 425 4.51 -7.56 -27.03
CA GLU A 425 3.64 -6.97 -28.06
C GLU A 425 2.96 -5.68 -27.60
N ALA A 426 2.53 -5.62 -26.33
CA ALA A 426 1.96 -4.43 -25.73
C ALA A 426 3.01 -3.34 -25.51
N LEU A 427 4.21 -3.72 -25.06
CA LEU A 427 5.34 -2.80 -24.83
C LEU A 427 5.96 -2.27 -26.12
N ALA A 428 5.74 -2.97 -27.24
CA ALA A 428 6.20 -2.55 -28.54
C ALA A 428 5.38 -1.37 -29.12
N VAL A 429 4.19 -1.11 -28.59
CA VAL A 429 3.34 0.01 -29.02
C VAL A 429 3.66 1.25 -28.19
N LYS A 430 4.02 2.35 -28.85
CA LYS A 430 4.47 3.58 -28.23
C LYS A 430 3.61 4.78 -28.61
N VAL A 431 3.44 5.69 -27.67
CA VAL A 431 2.85 7.02 -27.87
C VAL A 431 3.88 8.05 -27.44
N GLY A 432 4.18 9.02 -28.30
CA GLY A 432 5.24 10.00 -28.01
C GLY A 432 6.63 9.37 -27.75
N GLY A 433 6.89 8.20 -28.30
CA GLY A 433 8.15 7.46 -28.12
C GLY A 433 8.21 6.53 -26.91
N GLU A 434 7.22 6.55 -26.03
CA GLU A 434 7.20 5.81 -24.75
C GLU A 434 6.14 4.68 -24.72
N ASP A 435 6.43 3.59 -24.05
CA ASP A 435 5.45 2.53 -23.80
C ASP A 435 4.56 2.86 -22.57
N ILE A 436 3.41 2.19 -22.48
CA ILE A 436 2.43 2.45 -21.40
C ILE A 436 2.99 2.14 -19.99
N ALA A 437 3.89 1.17 -19.87
CA ALA A 437 4.46 0.79 -18.58
C ALA A 437 5.47 1.84 -18.11
N ASP A 438 6.31 2.38 -18.99
CA ASP A 438 7.27 3.42 -18.66
C ASP A 438 6.57 4.68 -18.14
N ILE A 439 5.50 5.12 -18.82
CA ILE A 439 4.69 6.25 -18.34
C ILE A 439 4.01 5.92 -17.00
N SER A 440 3.56 4.70 -16.79
CA SER A 440 2.97 4.28 -15.51
C SER A 440 3.95 4.32 -14.33
N THR A 441 5.26 4.27 -14.57
CA THR A 441 6.30 4.37 -13.54
C THR A 441 6.68 5.81 -13.18
N LEU A 442 6.30 6.78 -14.00
CA LEU A 442 6.54 8.19 -13.70
C LEU A 442 5.74 8.62 -12.45
N SER A 443 6.28 9.59 -11.70
CA SER A 443 5.50 10.26 -10.67
C SER A 443 4.28 10.96 -11.29
N ILE A 444 3.20 11.10 -10.53
CA ILE A 444 1.96 11.73 -10.99
C ILE A 444 2.22 13.13 -11.55
N SER A 445 3.12 13.90 -10.91
CA SER A 445 3.54 15.22 -11.41
C SER A 445 4.25 15.16 -12.75
N LYS A 446 5.18 14.21 -12.93
CA LYS A 446 5.89 14.00 -14.21
C LYS A 446 4.94 13.44 -15.28
N ALA A 447 4.07 12.52 -14.92
CA ALA A 447 3.06 12.00 -15.84
C ALA A 447 2.11 13.11 -16.31
N TYR A 448 1.65 13.97 -15.40
CA TYR A 448 0.82 15.14 -15.76
C TYR A 448 1.53 16.05 -16.75
N LEU A 449 2.81 16.38 -16.50
CA LEU A 449 3.60 17.21 -17.41
C LEU A 449 3.73 16.52 -18.79
N TRP A 450 4.07 15.24 -18.81
CA TRP A 450 4.22 14.49 -20.05
C TRP A 450 2.92 14.46 -20.89
N PHE A 451 1.77 14.14 -20.26
CA PHE A 451 0.49 14.16 -20.97
C PHE A 451 0.07 15.55 -21.44
N SER A 452 0.41 16.60 -20.67
CA SER A 452 0.09 17.99 -21.02
C SER A 452 0.92 18.51 -22.21
N THR A 453 2.14 17.97 -22.41
CA THR A 453 3.02 18.34 -23.54
C THR A 453 2.94 17.36 -24.72
N LEU A 454 2.16 16.28 -24.58
CA LEU A 454 2.08 15.23 -25.60
C LEU A 454 1.51 15.74 -26.94
N GLU A 455 0.69 16.80 -26.90
CA GLU A 455 0.14 17.44 -28.11
C GLU A 455 1.22 17.84 -29.11
N GLU A 456 2.40 18.24 -28.65
CA GLU A 456 3.54 18.64 -29.50
C GLU A 456 4.14 17.46 -30.28
N ASN A 457 3.90 16.23 -29.84
CA ASN A 457 4.47 14.99 -30.40
C ASN A 457 3.43 14.16 -31.21
N LEU A 458 2.21 14.66 -31.36
CA LEU A 458 1.15 13.97 -32.11
C LEU A 458 0.84 14.71 -33.41
N THR A 459 0.50 13.94 -34.44
CA THR A 459 -0.02 14.50 -35.70
C THR A 459 -1.43 15.06 -35.47
N GLU A 460 -1.90 15.99 -36.34
CA GLU A 460 -3.26 16.56 -36.25
C GLU A 460 -4.35 15.48 -36.18
N LYS A 461 -4.22 14.41 -36.96
CA LYS A 461 -5.15 13.28 -36.97
C LYS A 461 -5.16 12.52 -35.64
N GLN A 462 -3.96 12.27 -35.09
CA GLN A 462 -3.83 11.61 -33.80
C GLN A 462 -4.39 12.50 -32.69
N MET A 463 -4.16 13.82 -32.77
CA MET A 463 -4.67 14.76 -31.77
C MET A 463 -6.21 14.90 -31.82
N GLU A 464 -6.85 14.83 -32.96
CA GLU A 464 -8.30 14.80 -33.07
C GLU A 464 -8.90 13.61 -32.27
N ILE A 465 -8.26 12.43 -32.35
CA ILE A 465 -8.67 11.23 -31.63
C ILE A 465 -8.32 11.33 -30.13
N ALA A 466 -7.13 11.83 -29.80
CA ALA A 466 -6.58 11.83 -28.45
C ALA A 466 -7.20 12.91 -27.54
N ARG A 467 -7.64 14.04 -28.08
CA ARG A 467 -8.05 15.25 -27.33
C ARG A 467 -8.96 14.98 -26.15
N ARG A 468 -10.02 14.20 -26.34
CA ARG A 468 -10.96 13.88 -25.24
C ARG A 468 -10.34 12.95 -24.21
N ILE A 469 -9.53 11.98 -24.65
CA ILE A 469 -8.86 11.02 -23.76
C ILE A 469 -7.81 11.73 -22.92
N LEU A 470 -7.00 12.60 -23.54
CA LEU A 470 -5.98 13.41 -22.86
C LEU A 470 -6.59 14.33 -21.81
N LYS A 471 -7.72 14.96 -22.13
CA LYS A 471 -8.44 15.79 -21.15
C LYS A 471 -8.81 14.99 -19.89
N GLU A 472 -9.38 13.80 -20.05
CA GLU A 472 -9.78 12.96 -18.92
C GLU A 472 -8.57 12.49 -18.08
N ILE A 473 -7.46 12.14 -18.75
CA ILE A 473 -6.21 11.77 -18.06
C ILE A 473 -5.64 12.97 -17.29
N CYS A 474 -5.50 14.13 -17.96
CA CYS A 474 -4.94 15.33 -17.35
C CYS A 474 -5.78 15.85 -16.18
N ASP A 475 -7.12 15.83 -16.30
CA ASP A 475 -8.01 16.25 -15.24
C ASP A 475 -7.83 15.36 -13.99
N ARG A 476 -7.79 14.02 -14.13
CA ARG A 476 -7.57 13.08 -13.02
C ARG A 476 -6.17 13.24 -12.41
N LEU A 477 -5.12 13.37 -13.22
CA LEU A 477 -3.77 13.59 -12.74
C LEU A 477 -3.64 14.92 -11.97
N ARG A 478 -4.30 15.98 -12.46
CA ARG A 478 -4.36 17.28 -11.77
C ARG A 478 -5.02 17.17 -10.40
N PHE A 479 -6.13 16.41 -10.28
CA PHE A 479 -6.76 16.18 -8.98
C PHE A 479 -5.85 15.40 -8.02
N LEU A 480 -5.14 14.39 -8.51
CA LEU A 480 -4.16 13.66 -7.69
C LEU A 480 -3.03 14.57 -7.20
N ASN A 481 -2.54 15.49 -8.05
CA ASN A 481 -1.57 16.51 -7.66
C ASN A 481 -2.14 17.44 -6.57
N ASN A 482 -3.39 17.89 -6.74
CA ASN A 482 -4.01 18.84 -5.82
C ASN A 482 -4.27 18.23 -4.44
N VAL A 483 -4.48 16.91 -4.33
CA VAL A 483 -4.64 16.25 -3.03
C VAL A 483 -3.30 15.79 -2.42
N GLY A 484 -2.16 16.27 -2.93
CA GLY A 484 -0.83 16.00 -2.37
C GLY A 484 -0.33 14.58 -2.62
N LEU A 485 -0.66 13.97 -3.77
CA LEU A 485 -0.20 12.64 -4.19
C LEU A 485 0.75 12.70 -5.40
N ASP A 486 1.34 13.85 -5.67
CA ASP A 486 2.22 14.17 -6.78
C ASP A 486 3.45 13.27 -6.88
N TYR A 487 3.92 12.76 -5.74
CA TYR A 487 5.07 11.86 -5.61
C TYR A 487 4.79 10.39 -5.92
N LEU A 488 3.53 9.95 -5.92
CA LEU A 488 3.16 8.57 -6.26
C LEU A 488 3.33 8.31 -7.76
N ASN A 489 3.45 7.03 -8.15
CA ASN A 489 3.37 6.61 -9.54
C ASN A 489 2.12 5.76 -9.81
N LEU A 490 1.67 5.71 -11.07
CA LEU A 490 0.46 5.00 -11.47
C LEU A 490 0.59 3.47 -11.35
N SER A 491 1.81 2.93 -11.43
CA SER A 491 2.10 1.50 -11.32
C SER A 491 2.13 0.99 -9.87
N ARG A 492 2.15 1.87 -8.87
CA ARG A 492 2.23 1.51 -7.45
C ARG A 492 1.03 0.66 -7.04
N SER A 493 1.29 -0.48 -6.42
CA SER A 493 0.26 -1.39 -5.93
C SER A 493 -0.56 -0.74 -4.82
N SER A 494 -1.89 -0.87 -4.88
CA SER A 494 -2.80 -0.35 -3.86
C SER A 494 -2.55 -0.94 -2.47
N GLY A 495 -2.04 -2.17 -2.38
CA GLY A 495 -1.70 -2.82 -1.11
C GLY A 495 -0.50 -2.21 -0.37
N THR A 496 0.29 -1.35 -1.03
CA THR A 496 1.45 -0.66 -0.45
C THR A 496 1.16 0.78 -0.02
N LEU A 497 -0.08 1.25 -0.25
CA LEU A 497 -0.50 2.60 0.10
C LEU A 497 -0.84 2.71 1.58
N SER A 498 -0.53 3.85 2.17
CA SER A 498 -1.05 4.22 3.49
C SER A 498 -2.56 4.43 3.46
N GLY A 499 -3.21 4.40 4.61
CA GLY A 499 -4.65 4.68 4.73
C GLY A 499 -5.03 6.03 4.13
N GLY A 500 -4.28 7.08 4.45
CA GLY A 500 -4.51 8.43 3.93
C GLY A 500 -4.24 8.56 2.42
N GLU A 501 -3.17 7.95 1.87
CA GLU A 501 -2.91 7.92 0.42
C GLU A 501 -4.09 7.28 -0.32
N SER A 502 -4.57 6.14 0.18
CA SER A 502 -5.69 5.41 -0.39
C SER A 502 -6.99 6.19 -0.39
N GLN A 503 -7.27 6.86 0.71
CA GLN A 503 -8.45 7.72 0.87
C GLN A 503 -8.41 8.90 -0.12
N ARG A 504 -7.26 9.57 -0.25
CA ARG A 504 -7.08 10.69 -1.19
C ARG A 504 -7.17 10.24 -2.65
N ILE A 505 -6.70 9.05 -2.99
CA ILE A 505 -6.90 8.48 -4.33
C ILE A 505 -8.40 8.31 -4.64
N ARG A 506 -9.19 7.81 -3.69
CA ARG A 506 -10.64 7.68 -3.84
C ARG A 506 -11.30 9.05 -3.98
N LEU A 507 -10.88 10.01 -3.15
CA LEU A 507 -11.37 11.39 -3.22
C LEU A 507 -11.10 12.00 -4.60
N ALA A 508 -9.88 11.89 -5.10
CA ALA A 508 -9.50 12.40 -6.43
C ALA A 508 -10.31 11.73 -7.55
N SER A 509 -10.56 10.42 -7.45
CA SER A 509 -11.40 9.67 -8.40
C SER A 509 -12.85 10.16 -8.39
N GLN A 510 -13.41 10.47 -7.21
CA GLN A 510 -14.78 10.98 -7.10
C GLN A 510 -14.91 12.43 -7.60
N ILE A 511 -13.96 13.30 -7.29
CA ILE A 511 -13.91 14.67 -7.80
C ILE A 511 -13.85 14.66 -9.34
N GLY A 512 -13.02 13.78 -9.91
CA GLY A 512 -12.89 13.61 -11.36
C GLY A 512 -14.18 13.14 -12.05
N SER A 513 -15.15 12.56 -11.31
CA SER A 513 -16.44 12.14 -11.87
C SER A 513 -17.40 13.30 -12.19
N GLY A 514 -17.14 14.52 -11.66
CA GLY A 514 -17.95 15.72 -11.89
C GLY A 514 -19.40 15.62 -11.39
N LEU A 515 -19.67 14.78 -10.41
CA LEU A 515 -21.01 14.62 -9.84
C LEU A 515 -21.45 15.88 -9.11
N THR A 516 -22.71 16.25 -9.26
CA THR A 516 -23.35 17.42 -8.63
C THR A 516 -24.56 17.00 -7.81
N GLY A 517 -24.88 17.77 -6.75
CA GLY A 517 -26.03 17.50 -5.90
C GLY A 517 -25.87 16.28 -5.00
N VAL A 518 -24.66 15.82 -4.74
CA VAL A 518 -24.32 14.65 -3.93
C VAL A 518 -23.91 15.08 -2.51
N LEU A 519 -24.14 14.21 -1.52
CA LEU A 519 -23.58 14.34 -0.18
C LEU A 519 -22.31 13.52 -0.06
N TYR A 520 -21.17 14.16 0.07
CA TYR A 520 -19.90 13.52 0.39
C TYR A 520 -19.69 13.45 1.90
N VAL A 521 -19.40 12.27 2.43
CA VAL A 521 -19.06 12.06 3.84
C VAL A 521 -17.63 11.54 3.93
N LEU A 522 -16.74 12.32 4.52
CA LEU A 522 -15.30 12.01 4.59
C LEU A 522 -14.85 11.80 6.04
N ASP A 523 -14.00 10.81 6.25
CA ASP A 523 -13.42 10.48 7.56
C ASP A 523 -11.96 10.93 7.60
N GLU A 524 -11.67 12.02 8.30
CA GLU A 524 -10.33 12.56 8.55
C GLU A 524 -9.41 12.60 7.30
N PRO A 525 -9.80 13.31 6.23
CA PRO A 525 -9.05 13.28 4.97
C PRO A 525 -7.67 13.96 5.05
N SER A 526 -7.38 14.75 6.10
CA SER A 526 -6.08 15.41 6.36
C SER A 526 -5.00 14.48 6.93
N ILE A 527 -5.35 13.22 7.24
CA ILE A 527 -4.44 12.27 7.88
C ILE A 527 -3.15 12.07 7.09
N GLY A 528 -2.01 12.17 7.80
CA GLY A 528 -0.67 11.98 7.24
C GLY A 528 -0.24 13.06 6.26
N LEU A 529 -0.93 14.21 6.24
CA LEU A 529 -0.57 15.37 5.44
C LEU A 529 0.30 16.34 6.23
N HIS A 530 1.30 16.86 5.55
CA HIS A 530 1.97 18.08 5.97
C HIS A 530 1.03 19.28 5.79
N GLN A 531 1.16 20.34 6.60
CA GLN A 531 0.27 21.51 6.54
C GLN A 531 0.19 22.13 5.15
N ARG A 532 1.29 22.17 4.40
CA ARG A 532 1.33 22.61 3.01
C ARG A 532 0.35 21.85 2.10
N ASP A 533 0.29 20.52 2.28
CA ASP A 533 -0.53 19.65 1.45
C ASP A 533 -2.00 19.68 1.93
N ASN A 534 -2.22 19.94 3.23
CA ASN A 534 -3.54 20.11 3.83
C ASN A 534 -4.29 21.30 3.24
N THR A 535 -3.64 22.45 3.08
CA THR A 535 -4.22 23.63 2.42
C THR A 535 -4.76 23.31 1.02
N ARG A 536 -3.97 22.54 0.21
CA ARG A 536 -4.40 22.09 -1.14
C ARG A 536 -5.61 21.14 -1.10
N LEU A 537 -5.64 20.24 -0.10
CA LEU A 537 -6.78 19.37 0.12
C LEU A 537 -8.05 20.18 0.43
N LEU A 538 -7.98 21.15 1.33
CA LEU A 538 -9.11 22.02 1.69
C LEU A 538 -9.61 22.83 0.51
N GLU A 539 -8.74 23.35 -0.35
CA GLU A 539 -9.11 23.98 -1.62
C GLU A 539 -9.88 23.03 -2.53
N SER A 540 -9.45 21.76 -2.61
CA SER A 540 -10.13 20.72 -3.41
C SER A 540 -11.53 20.41 -2.84
N LEU A 541 -11.70 20.35 -1.52
CA LEU A 541 -12.99 20.15 -0.86
C LEU A 541 -13.94 21.36 -1.08
N LYS A 542 -13.41 22.58 -1.05
CA LYS A 542 -14.17 23.79 -1.44
C LYS A 542 -14.61 23.72 -2.90
N GLY A 543 -13.73 23.27 -3.80
CA GLY A 543 -14.06 23.04 -5.19
C GLY A 543 -15.21 22.04 -5.37
N LEU A 544 -15.24 20.95 -4.59
CA LEU A 544 -16.37 20.02 -4.55
C LEU A 544 -17.68 20.67 -4.11
N ARG A 545 -17.64 21.47 -3.05
CA ARG A 545 -18.78 22.27 -2.55
C ARG A 545 -19.28 23.22 -3.65
N ASP A 546 -18.39 23.94 -4.29
CA ASP A 546 -18.71 24.96 -5.28
C ASP A 546 -19.35 24.38 -6.56
N LEU A 547 -19.23 23.05 -6.77
CA LEU A 547 -20.00 22.30 -7.79
C LEU A 547 -21.45 22.03 -7.37
N GLY A 548 -21.92 22.53 -6.22
CA GLY A 548 -23.28 22.30 -5.70
C GLY A 548 -23.43 21.00 -4.90
N ASN A 549 -22.34 20.49 -4.30
CA ASN A 549 -22.37 19.33 -3.43
C ASN A 549 -22.37 19.74 -1.94
N SER A 550 -22.94 18.88 -1.11
CA SER A 550 -22.80 18.98 0.35
C SER A 550 -21.58 18.15 0.77
N VAL A 551 -20.67 18.74 1.53
CA VAL A 551 -19.43 18.07 1.96
C VAL A 551 -19.41 18.01 3.48
N LEU A 552 -19.58 16.83 4.05
CA LEU A 552 -19.56 16.56 5.48
C LEU A 552 -18.24 15.86 5.84
N VAL A 553 -17.43 16.47 6.67
CA VAL A 553 -16.09 16.00 7.02
C VAL A 553 -15.98 15.79 8.53
N VAL A 554 -15.58 14.60 8.96
CA VAL A 554 -15.14 14.36 10.33
C VAL A 554 -13.69 14.76 10.42
N GLU A 555 -13.35 15.79 11.22
CA GLU A 555 -12.00 16.35 11.27
C GLU A 555 -11.60 16.90 12.64
N HIS A 556 -10.28 16.92 12.87
CA HIS A 556 -9.65 17.44 14.09
C HIS A 556 -8.58 18.50 13.80
N ASP A 557 -8.27 18.75 12.54
CA ASP A 557 -7.27 19.74 12.12
C ASP A 557 -7.78 21.17 12.30
N GLU A 558 -6.94 22.05 12.88
CA GLU A 558 -7.28 23.45 13.15
C GLU A 558 -7.66 24.21 11.88
N GLU A 559 -6.89 24.06 10.79
CA GLU A 559 -7.11 24.76 9.54
C GLU A 559 -8.43 24.29 8.87
N ALA A 560 -8.71 22.99 8.92
CA ALA A 560 -9.97 22.44 8.41
C ALA A 560 -11.19 22.99 9.15
N ILE A 561 -11.14 23.06 10.49
CA ILE A 561 -12.23 23.60 11.31
C ILE A 561 -12.45 25.08 11.04
N LEU A 562 -11.37 25.87 10.97
CA LEU A 562 -11.45 27.33 10.71
C LEU A 562 -11.89 27.67 9.29
N THR A 563 -11.65 26.80 8.35
CA THR A 563 -11.97 26.95 6.92
C THR A 563 -13.41 26.54 6.59
N ALA A 564 -14.06 25.76 7.46
CA ALA A 564 -15.42 25.27 7.26
C ALA A 564 -16.46 26.39 7.19
N ASP A 565 -17.52 26.17 6.41
CA ASP A 565 -18.69 27.06 6.37
C ASP A 565 -19.54 26.85 7.64
N TYR A 566 -19.60 25.61 8.14
CA TYR A 566 -20.37 25.24 9.32
C TYR A 566 -19.61 24.15 10.13
N VAL A 567 -19.64 24.24 11.43
CA VAL A 567 -18.97 23.32 12.35
C VAL A 567 -19.96 22.73 13.33
N ILE A 568 -19.86 21.44 13.59
CA ILE A 568 -20.63 20.70 14.58
C ILE A 568 -19.65 20.09 15.58
N ASP A 569 -19.67 20.55 16.81
CA ASP A 569 -18.80 20.07 17.89
C ASP A 569 -19.54 19.06 18.77
N MET A 570 -19.10 17.80 18.72
CA MET A 570 -19.70 16.67 19.43
C MET A 570 -19.02 16.41 20.77
N GLY A 571 -19.83 16.18 21.81
CA GLY A 571 -19.29 15.96 23.16
C GLY A 571 -20.36 15.58 24.15
N PRO A 572 -20.22 16.07 25.43
CA PRO A 572 -19.10 16.84 25.99
C PRO A 572 -17.86 15.96 26.31
N ALA A 573 -18.00 14.64 26.27
CA ALA A 573 -16.97 13.67 26.60
C ALA A 573 -17.03 12.47 25.64
N ALA A 574 -16.31 11.40 25.92
CA ALA A 574 -16.28 10.19 25.12
C ALA A 574 -17.29 9.12 25.61
N GLY A 575 -17.63 8.16 24.75
CA GLY A 575 -18.46 6.99 25.09
C GLY A 575 -19.84 7.37 25.67
N VAL A 576 -20.22 6.74 26.75
CA VAL A 576 -21.53 6.99 27.41
C VAL A 576 -21.73 8.42 27.92
N HIS A 577 -20.66 9.16 28.09
CA HIS A 577 -20.68 10.56 28.51
C HIS A 577 -20.72 11.55 27.34
N GLY A 578 -20.57 11.04 26.08
CA GLY A 578 -20.67 11.79 24.84
C GLY A 578 -22.05 11.73 24.19
N GLY A 579 -22.08 11.80 22.88
CA GLY A 579 -23.28 11.59 22.05
C GLY A 579 -24.24 12.78 21.98
N GLN A 580 -23.75 13.99 22.23
CA GLN A 580 -24.53 15.23 22.17
C GLN A 580 -23.83 16.28 21.29
N VAL A 581 -24.60 17.20 20.72
CA VAL A 581 -24.07 18.41 20.10
C VAL A 581 -23.79 19.44 21.16
N CYS A 582 -22.55 19.86 21.35
CA CYS A 582 -22.12 20.86 22.31
C CYS A 582 -22.21 22.28 21.76
N ALA A 583 -21.88 22.43 20.48
CA ALA A 583 -21.93 23.69 19.76
C ALA A 583 -22.12 23.40 18.25
N GLU A 584 -22.81 24.32 17.57
CA GLU A 584 -22.98 24.30 16.11
C GLU A 584 -23.02 25.71 15.56
N GLY A 585 -22.69 25.90 14.31
CA GLY A 585 -22.69 27.19 13.62
C GLY A 585 -21.40 27.44 12.86
N THR A 586 -21.14 28.71 12.53
CA THR A 586 -19.85 29.12 11.94
C THR A 586 -18.69 28.87 12.91
N PRO A 587 -17.44 28.73 12.41
CA PRO A 587 -16.28 28.61 13.30
C PRO A 587 -16.23 29.65 14.41
N ALA A 588 -16.55 30.92 14.11
CA ALA A 588 -16.60 32.00 15.08
C ALA A 588 -17.66 31.78 16.19
N GLN A 589 -18.83 31.24 15.85
CA GLN A 589 -19.89 30.91 16.82
C GLN A 589 -19.48 29.74 17.73
N VAL A 590 -18.80 28.71 17.18
CA VAL A 590 -18.30 27.60 17.99
C VAL A 590 -17.18 28.06 18.92
N MET A 591 -16.28 28.94 18.46
CA MET A 591 -15.23 29.56 19.28
C MET A 591 -15.79 30.39 20.42
N ALA A 592 -16.92 31.08 20.24
CA ALA A 592 -17.58 31.88 21.24
C ALA A 592 -18.40 31.06 22.26
N ASN A 593 -18.65 29.77 21.97
CA ASN A 593 -19.47 28.90 22.82
C ASN A 593 -18.65 28.31 23.99
N PRO A 594 -18.96 28.66 25.25
CA PRO A 594 -18.20 28.19 26.41
C PRO A 594 -18.31 26.67 26.67
N LYS A 595 -19.31 26.01 26.07
CA LYS A 595 -19.49 24.56 26.20
C LYS A 595 -18.58 23.80 25.21
N SER A 596 -18.11 24.43 24.12
CA SER A 596 -17.25 23.85 23.14
C SER A 596 -15.82 23.68 23.66
N LEU A 597 -15.38 22.43 23.79
CA LEU A 597 -14.00 22.15 24.13
C LEU A 597 -13.07 22.49 22.94
N THR A 598 -13.51 22.18 21.74
CA THR A 598 -12.81 22.56 20.47
C THR A 598 -12.63 24.07 20.39
N GLY A 599 -13.71 24.85 20.70
CA GLY A 599 -13.66 26.31 20.72
C GLY A 599 -12.62 26.86 21.72
N LYS A 600 -12.46 26.24 22.88
CA LYS A 600 -11.44 26.63 23.89
C LYS A 600 -9.99 26.41 23.38
N TYR A 601 -9.75 25.39 22.58
CA TYR A 601 -8.44 25.17 21.94
C TYR A 601 -8.19 26.19 20.84
N LEU A 602 -9.16 26.42 19.97
CA LEU A 602 -9.06 27.39 18.87
C LEU A 602 -8.83 28.82 19.37
N THR A 603 -9.52 29.23 20.48
CA THR A 603 -9.31 30.55 21.08
C THR A 603 -8.01 30.66 21.88
N GLY A 604 -7.38 29.52 22.24
CA GLY A 604 -6.20 29.49 23.10
C GLY A 604 -6.51 29.62 24.59
N GLU A 605 -7.79 29.51 25.02
CA GLU A 605 -8.15 29.35 26.44
C GLU A 605 -7.52 28.08 27.01
N ARG A 606 -7.49 26.98 26.17
CA ARG A 606 -6.69 25.79 26.41
C ARG A 606 -5.66 25.64 25.31
N GLU A 607 -4.51 25.10 25.63
CA GLU A 607 -3.50 24.77 24.67
C GLU A 607 -2.57 23.64 25.17
N ILE A 608 -1.84 23.01 24.27
CA ILE A 608 -0.75 22.10 24.57
C ILE A 608 0.47 22.96 24.84
N GLU A 609 0.90 23.00 26.10
CA GLU A 609 1.99 23.87 26.55
C GLU A 609 3.37 23.24 26.27
N ILE A 610 4.32 24.07 25.89
CA ILE A 610 5.74 23.70 25.87
C ILE A 610 6.20 23.53 27.32
N PRO A 611 6.97 22.47 27.68
CA PRO A 611 7.39 22.22 29.05
C PRO A 611 8.01 23.47 29.72
N ALA A 612 7.52 23.84 30.89
CA ALA A 612 7.95 25.05 31.56
C ALA A 612 9.43 25.05 31.98
N GLU A 613 10.04 23.88 32.11
CA GLU A 613 11.45 23.68 32.45
C GLU A 613 12.39 23.87 31.23
N GLY A 614 11.80 24.11 30.06
CA GLY A 614 12.51 24.18 28.79
C GLY A 614 12.73 22.79 28.18
N ARG A 615 13.45 22.76 27.06
CA ARG A 615 13.78 21.51 26.36
C ARG A 615 14.92 20.77 27.08
N ARG A 616 14.90 19.44 27.00
CA ARG A 616 15.95 18.59 27.54
C ARG A 616 17.29 18.87 26.86
N PRO A 617 18.41 18.90 27.62
CA PRO A 617 19.73 19.13 27.05
C PRO A 617 20.15 17.98 26.15
N ILE A 618 20.65 18.30 24.97
CA ILE A 618 21.12 17.31 24.00
C ILE A 618 22.54 16.92 24.34
N ASN A 619 22.78 15.64 24.62
CA ASN A 619 24.10 15.10 24.85
C ASN A 619 24.72 14.58 23.52
N ARG A 620 25.53 15.37 22.89
CA ARG A 620 26.19 15.03 21.60
C ARG A 620 27.12 13.81 21.67
N LYS A 621 27.50 13.32 22.85
CA LYS A 621 28.28 12.10 23.02
C LYS A 621 27.43 10.84 23.02
N ARG A 622 26.12 10.97 23.12
CA ARG A 622 25.15 9.87 23.11
C ARG A 622 24.14 10.08 21.98
N MET A 623 24.57 9.70 20.80
CA MET A 623 23.76 9.83 19.60
C MET A 623 23.54 8.45 18.95
N LEU A 624 22.37 8.22 18.43
CA LEU A 624 22.08 7.14 17.52
C LEU A 624 22.25 7.70 16.11
N LYS A 625 23.18 7.17 15.32
CA LYS A 625 23.54 7.68 14.02
C LYS A 625 23.37 6.63 12.94
N ILE A 626 22.68 6.98 11.87
CA ILE A 626 22.61 6.21 10.64
C ILE A 626 23.30 7.00 9.54
N SER A 627 24.21 6.36 8.83
CA SER A 627 24.94 6.96 7.72
C SER A 627 24.60 6.24 6.41
N GLY A 628 24.46 7.02 5.32
CA GLY A 628 24.28 6.48 3.98
C GLY A 628 22.94 5.78 3.73
N ALA A 629 21.86 6.18 4.40
CA ALA A 629 20.53 5.60 4.15
C ALA A 629 20.06 5.96 2.73
N SER A 630 19.82 4.96 1.88
CA SER A 630 19.54 5.11 0.44
C SER A 630 18.36 4.28 -0.05
N GLY A 631 17.45 3.88 0.85
CA GLY A 631 16.21 3.18 0.49
C GLY A 631 15.22 4.09 -0.21
N ASN A 632 14.46 3.56 -1.15
CA ASN A 632 13.45 4.28 -1.94
C ASN A 632 13.99 5.62 -2.50
N ASN A 633 13.43 6.75 -2.09
CA ASN A 633 13.83 8.08 -2.54
C ASN A 633 14.95 8.73 -1.70
N LEU A 634 15.47 8.06 -0.67
CA LEU A 634 16.54 8.64 0.17
C LEU A 634 17.85 8.79 -0.62
N LYS A 635 18.46 9.97 -0.53
CA LYS A 635 19.70 10.35 -1.23
C LYS A 635 20.94 10.15 -0.34
N SER A 636 21.18 8.92 0.11
CA SER A 636 22.34 8.57 0.95
C SER A 636 22.47 9.44 2.21
N VAL A 637 21.34 9.65 2.89
CA VAL A 637 21.25 10.59 4.02
C VAL A 637 21.91 10.06 5.29
N THR A 638 22.46 11.00 6.09
CA THR A 638 22.97 10.73 7.43
C THR A 638 22.11 11.45 8.45
N GLY A 639 21.48 10.70 9.34
CA GLY A 639 20.67 11.23 10.43
C GLY A 639 21.21 10.87 11.81
N GLU A 640 21.14 11.84 12.73
CA GLU A 640 21.60 11.71 14.10
C GLU A 640 20.44 11.98 15.08
N ILE A 641 20.18 11.05 16.00
CA ILE A 641 19.10 11.11 16.97
C ILE A 641 19.68 11.10 18.38
N PRO A 642 19.42 12.14 19.20
CA PRO A 642 19.92 12.18 20.59
C PRO A 642 19.25 11.11 21.46
N VAL A 643 20.04 10.46 22.32
CA VAL A 643 19.55 9.43 23.23
C VAL A 643 18.93 10.07 24.50
N GLY A 644 17.77 9.59 24.93
CA GLY A 644 17.09 10.00 26.15
C GLY A 644 16.26 11.28 26.03
N VAL A 645 15.85 11.60 24.80
CA VAL A 645 15.00 12.77 24.48
C VAL A 645 13.82 12.42 23.59
N PHE A 646 12.89 13.34 23.42
CA PHE A 646 11.76 13.26 22.50
C PHE A 646 12.13 13.89 21.15
N THR A 647 12.30 13.04 20.14
CA THR A 647 12.67 13.46 18.77
C THR A 647 11.47 13.31 17.83
N CYS A 648 11.14 14.34 17.07
CA CYS A 648 10.21 14.25 15.95
C CYS A 648 10.93 14.21 14.61
N ILE A 649 10.47 13.30 13.75
CA ILE A 649 10.82 13.21 12.34
C ILE A 649 9.70 13.89 11.56
N THR A 650 10.00 15.01 10.92
CA THR A 650 9.04 15.88 10.26
C THR A 650 9.32 16.02 8.77
N GLY A 651 8.49 16.76 8.05
CA GLY A 651 8.69 17.08 6.64
C GLY A 651 7.50 16.77 5.74
N VAL A 652 7.60 17.16 4.47
CA VAL A 652 6.52 17.01 3.49
C VAL A 652 6.12 15.55 3.25
N SER A 653 4.91 15.32 2.75
CA SER A 653 4.44 13.99 2.37
C SER A 653 5.32 13.42 1.26
N GLY A 654 5.69 12.11 1.37
CA GLY A 654 6.63 11.48 0.44
C GLY A 654 8.10 11.93 0.57
N GLY A 655 8.48 12.73 1.58
CA GLY A 655 9.85 13.22 1.79
C GLY A 655 10.88 12.16 2.25
N GLY A 656 10.46 10.92 2.54
CA GLY A 656 11.36 9.82 2.93
C GLY A 656 11.35 9.50 4.44
N LYS A 657 10.50 10.14 5.25
CA LYS A 657 10.40 9.94 6.70
C LYS A 657 10.25 8.49 7.13
N SER A 658 9.24 7.80 6.61
CA SER A 658 8.97 6.39 6.98
C SER A 658 10.05 5.45 6.45
N THR A 659 10.62 5.73 5.26
CA THR A 659 11.76 4.98 4.72
C THR A 659 12.97 5.08 5.64
N PHE A 660 13.30 6.28 6.15
CA PHE A 660 14.40 6.46 7.09
C PHE A 660 14.10 5.83 8.44
N THR A 661 12.91 6.10 9.00
CA THR A 661 12.58 5.75 10.40
C THR A 661 12.16 4.29 10.56
N ILE A 662 11.27 3.80 9.70
CA ILE A 662 10.72 2.43 9.82
C ILE A 662 11.56 1.45 9.01
N GLU A 663 11.72 1.69 7.70
CA GLU A 663 12.38 0.72 6.82
C GLU A 663 13.89 0.62 7.09
N THR A 664 14.55 1.71 7.52
CA THR A 664 15.99 1.71 7.79
C THR A 664 16.27 1.60 9.28
N LEU A 665 15.92 2.61 10.09
CA LEU A 665 16.30 2.69 11.51
C LEU A 665 15.68 1.56 12.35
N TYR A 666 14.35 1.42 12.30
CA TYR A 666 13.67 0.41 13.11
C TYR A 666 14.12 -0.99 12.74
N LYS A 667 14.11 -1.35 11.44
CA LYS A 667 14.51 -2.70 11.02
C LYS A 667 15.96 -3.01 11.32
N ALA A 668 16.88 -2.04 11.17
CA ALA A 668 18.29 -2.20 11.54
C ALA A 668 18.48 -2.39 13.06
N ALA A 669 17.79 -1.59 13.88
CA ALA A 669 17.81 -1.70 15.32
C ALA A 669 17.14 -3.00 15.80
N ALA A 670 15.98 -3.36 15.26
CA ALA A 670 15.26 -4.60 15.62
C ALA A 670 16.07 -5.85 15.30
N ARG A 671 16.78 -5.85 14.18
CA ARG A 671 17.68 -6.95 13.81
C ARG A 671 18.81 -7.16 14.82
N ARG A 672 19.40 -6.08 15.33
CA ARG A 672 20.49 -6.15 16.31
C ARG A 672 20.03 -6.35 17.76
N LEU A 673 18.96 -5.66 18.17
CA LEU A 673 18.50 -5.64 19.57
C LEU A 673 17.47 -6.74 19.86
N ASN A 674 16.54 -6.99 18.93
CA ASN A 674 15.43 -7.91 19.11
C ASN A 674 15.58 -9.23 18.34
N ASN A 675 16.70 -9.45 17.60
CA ASN A 675 16.92 -10.60 16.72
C ASN A 675 15.80 -10.78 15.66
N ALA A 676 15.25 -9.67 15.14
CA ALA A 676 14.26 -9.71 14.07
C ALA A 676 14.87 -10.21 12.75
N SER A 677 14.07 -10.86 11.94
CA SER A 677 14.50 -11.45 10.65
C SER A 677 14.39 -10.49 9.47
N GLU A 678 13.62 -9.40 9.61
CA GLU A 678 13.39 -8.46 8.50
C GLU A 678 14.67 -7.70 8.13
N ALA A 679 14.92 -7.59 6.82
CA ALA A 679 16.03 -6.82 6.31
C ALA A 679 15.71 -5.32 6.33
N PRO A 680 16.62 -4.46 6.80
CA PRO A 680 16.48 -3.02 6.68
C PRO A 680 16.67 -2.57 5.22
N ALA A 681 16.15 -1.38 4.88
CA ALA A 681 16.50 -0.72 3.63
C ALA A 681 18.01 -0.40 3.59
N PRO A 682 18.62 -0.21 2.40
CA PRO A 682 20.06 -0.02 2.27
C PRO A 682 20.59 1.17 3.06
N PHE A 683 21.68 0.97 3.79
CA PHE A 683 22.44 1.99 4.52
C PHE A 683 23.91 1.52 4.71
N ASP A 684 24.81 2.46 4.96
CA ASP A 684 26.23 2.11 5.14
C ASP A 684 26.53 1.64 6.56
N ARG A 685 26.12 2.40 7.58
CA ARG A 685 26.49 2.15 8.98
C ARG A 685 25.45 2.66 9.96
N ILE A 686 25.28 1.95 11.10
CA ILE A 686 24.53 2.39 12.28
C ILE A 686 25.42 2.33 13.53
N GLU A 687 25.44 3.40 14.31
CA GLU A 687 26.24 3.58 15.54
C GLU A 687 25.32 4.03 16.68
N GLY A 688 25.72 3.77 17.93
CA GLY A 688 24.98 4.18 19.12
C GLY A 688 23.90 3.21 19.60
N LEU A 689 23.77 2.03 18.98
CA LEU A 689 22.82 1.00 19.42
C LEU A 689 23.15 0.41 20.80
N GLU A 690 24.38 0.53 21.27
CA GLU A 690 24.81 0.10 22.60
C GLU A 690 24.13 0.86 23.75
N HIS A 691 23.50 1.98 23.46
CA HIS A 691 22.73 2.75 24.45
C HIS A 691 21.37 2.13 24.73
N PHE A 692 20.90 1.18 23.91
CA PHE A 692 19.57 0.58 23.98
C PHE A 692 19.63 -0.91 24.30
N ASP A 693 18.61 -1.40 24.99
CA ASP A 693 18.38 -2.82 25.27
C ASP A 693 17.36 -3.45 24.33
N LYS A 694 16.46 -2.66 23.78
CA LYS A 694 15.43 -3.09 22.82
C LYS A 694 14.88 -1.90 22.01
N VAL A 695 14.28 -2.20 20.88
CA VAL A 695 13.49 -1.25 20.10
C VAL A 695 12.04 -1.74 20.01
N ILE A 696 11.09 -0.81 20.07
CA ILE A 696 9.66 -1.09 20.00
C ILE A 696 9.06 -0.17 18.96
N ASP A 697 8.40 -0.78 17.97
CA ASP A 697 7.60 -0.08 16.98
C ASP A 697 6.12 -0.07 17.41
N ILE A 698 5.50 1.11 17.35
CA ILE A 698 4.10 1.32 17.67
C ILE A 698 3.44 1.96 16.45
N ASP A 699 3.03 1.10 15.53
CA ASP A 699 2.37 1.43 14.28
C ASP A 699 0.84 1.39 14.40
N GLN A 700 0.14 1.84 13.37
CA GLN A 700 -1.33 1.86 13.27
C GLN A 700 -1.94 0.51 12.85
N SER A 701 -1.14 -0.54 12.65
CA SER A 701 -1.64 -1.85 12.25
C SER A 701 -2.58 -2.44 13.32
N PRO A 702 -3.61 -3.20 12.93
CA PRO A 702 -4.54 -3.81 13.88
C PRO A 702 -3.82 -4.69 14.91
N ILE A 703 -4.32 -4.69 16.16
CA ILE A 703 -3.80 -5.55 17.24
C ILE A 703 -4.08 -7.05 17.04
N GLY A 704 -4.76 -7.41 15.95
CA GLY A 704 -5.04 -8.78 15.53
C GLY A 704 -5.94 -8.81 14.31
N ARG A 705 -5.92 -9.95 13.61
CA ARG A 705 -6.65 -10.14 12.34
C ARG A 705 -8.01 -10.82 12.49
N THR A 706 -8.37 -11.23 13.70
CA THR A 706 -9.60 -11.98 13.95
C THR A 706 -10.47 -11.28 15.00
N PRO A 707 -11.80 -11.50 15.00
CA PRO A 707 -12.70 -10.95 16.03
C PRO A 707 -12.38 -11.40 17.46
N ARG A 708 -11.52 -12.41 17.64
CA ARG A 708 -11.06 -12.92 18.96
C ARG A 708 -10.01 -12.03 19.58
N SER A 709 -9.25 -11.30 18.77
CA SER A 709 -8.31 -10.29 19.28
C SER A 709 -9.06 -9.09 19.77
N ASN A 710 -8.75 -8.62 20.97
CA ASN A 710 -9.39 -7.46 21.62
C ASN A 710 -8.42 -6.79 22.60
N PRO A 711 -8.72 -5.60 23.14
CA PRO A 711 -7.86 -4.90 24.10
C PRO A 711 -7.46 -5.76 25.30
N ALA A 712 -8.38 -6.54 25.88
CA ALA A 712 -8.07 -7.41 27.03
C ALA A 712 -7.06 -8.50 26.70
N THR A 713 -7.20 -9.17 25.54
CA THR A 713 -6.26 -10.21 25.13
C THR A 713 -4.90 -9.65 24.81
N TYR A 714 -4.85 -8.51 24.11
CA TYR A 714 -3.61 -7.89 23.67
C TYR A 714 -2.77 -7.34 24.83
N THR A 715 -3.39 -6.65 25.78
CA THR A 715 -2.72 -6.11 26.97
C THR A 715 -2.40 -7.19 28.02
N GLY A 716 -2.94 -8.39 27.82
CA GLY A 716 -2.80 -9.50 28.78
C GLY A 716 -3.70 -9.35 30.02
N ALA A 717 -4.72 -8.52 29.99
CA ALA A 717 -5.72 -8.39 31.05
C ALA A 717 -6.67 -9.58 31.12
N PHE A 718 -6.90 -10.25 29.99
CA PHE A 718 -7.82 -11.36 29.90
C PHE A 718 -7.39 -12.61 30.70
N GLY A 719 -6.07 -12.84 30.88
CA GLY A 719 -5.55 -13.88 31.75
C GLY A 719 -6.05 -13.74 33.19
N PRO A 720 -5.68 -12.66 33.88
CA PRO A 720 -6.20 -12.35 35.22
C PRO A 720 -7.73 -12.34 35.35
N ILE A 721 -8.47 -11.91 34.33
CA ILE A 721 -9.94 -11.94 34.35
C ILE A 721 -10.43 -13.39 34.40
N ARG A 722 -9.89 -14.28 33.56
CA ARG A 722 -10.24 -15.71 33.56
C ARG A 722 -9.88 -16.39 34.87
N ASP A 723 -8.71 -16.09 35.41
CA ASP A 723 -8.24 -16.64 36.69
C ASP A 723 -9.15 -16.20 37.84
N TRP A 724 -9.61 -14.93 37.81
CA TRP A 724 -10.56 -14.40 38.77
C TRP A 724 -11.88 -15.18 38.75
N TYR A 725 -12.50 -15.36 37.56
CA TYR A 725 -13.75 -16.11 37.43
C TYR A 725 -13.59 -17.60 37.80
N ALA A 726 -12.47 -18.21 37.45
CA ALA A 726 -12.17 -19.59 37.84
C ALA A 726 -11.97 -19.74 39.38
N GLY A 727 -11.52 -18.66 40.05
CA GLY A 727 -11.33 -18.60 41.49
C GLY A 727 -12.63 -18.48 42.32
N LEU A 728 -13.75 -18.16 41.67
CA LEU A 728 -15.03 -17.96 42.37
C LEU A 728 -15.54 -19.27 43.02
N PRO A 729 -16.25 -19.22 44.14
CA PRO A 729 -16.75 -20.41 44.85
C PRO A 729 -17.56 -21.33 43.93
N GLU A 730 -18.49 -20.77 43.15
CA GLU A 730 -19.33 -21.52 42.22
C GLU A 730 -18.54 -22.20 41.11
N SER A 731 -17.52 -21.54 40.54
CA SER A 731 -16.61 -22.15 39.57
C SER A 731 -15.88 -23.35 40.15
N LYS A 732 -15.35 -23.21 41.37
CA LYS A 732 -14.66 -24.27 42.06
C LYS A 732 -15.60 -25.46 42.37
N ALA A 733 -16.83 -25.17 42.79
CA ALA A 733 -17.86 -26.19 43.04
C ALA A 733 -18.21 -26.98 41.75
N ARG A 734 -18.18 -26.33 40.58
CA ARG A 734 -18.44 -26.97 39.29
C ARG A 734 -17.17 -27.54 38.62
N GLY A 735 -16.00 -27.42 39.24
CA GLY A 735 -14.71 -27.85 38.68
C GLY A 735 -14.26 -27.06 37.46
N TYR A 736 -14.68 -25.80 37.34
CA TYR A 736 -14.36 -24.91 36.22
C TYR A 736 -12.98 -24.25 36.42
N GLY A 737 -12.01 -24.66 35.58
CA GLY A 737 -10.71 -24.02 35.51
C GLY A 737 -10.67 -22.81 34.57
N PRO A 738 -9.53 -22.08 34.49
CA PRO A 738 -9.38 -20.87 33.63
C PRO A 738 -9.65 -21.11 32.14
N GLY A 739 -9.47 -22.37 31.66
CA GLY A 739 -9.77 -22.77 30.28
C GLY A 739 -11.26 -22.66 29.94
N ARG A 740 -12.16 -22.87 30.92
CA ARG A 740 -13.61 -22.74 30.75
C ARG A 740 -14.03 -21.31 30.37
N PHE A 741 -13.32 -20.33 30.87
CA PHE A 741 -13.54 -18.91 30.65
C PHE A 741 -12.76 -18.35 29.42
N SER A 742 -12.20 -19.23 28.59
CA SER A 742 -11.54 -18.84 27.34
C SER A 742 -12.46 -19.07 26.15
N PHE A 743 -12.73 -18.02 25.37
CA PHE A 743 -13.46 -18.16 24.10
C PHE A 743 -12.61 -18.79 22.97
N ASN A 744 -11.31 -19.03 23.19
CA ASN A 744 -10.42 -19.68 22.22
C ASN A 744 -10.36 -21.22 22.40
N VAL A 745 -10.80 -21.74 23.54
CA VAL A 745 -10.69 -23.15 23.91
C VAL A 745 -12.07 -23.80 23.97
N LYS A 746 -12.19 -25.06 23.52
CA LYS A 746 -13.42 -25.82 23.63
C LYS A 746 -13.80 -26.04 25.10
N GLY A 747 -15.11 -26.14 25.37
CA GLY A 747 -15.69 -26.45 26.69
C GLY A 747 -16.50 -25.32 27.29
N GLY A 748 -16.07 -24.04 27.16
CA GLY A 748 -16.82 -22.89 27.70
C GLY A 748 -17.32 -21.92 26.64
N ARG A 749 -16.79 -21.99 25.44
CA ARG A 749 -17.17 -21.12 24.32
C ARG A 749 -18.45 -21.57 23.65
N CYS A 750 -19.12 -20.68 22.95
CA CYS A 750 -20.17 -21.05 22.01
C CYS A 750 -19.57 -21.79 20.84
N GLU A 751 -19.99 -23.02 20.56
CA GLU A 751 -19.43 -23.84 19.49
C GLU A 751 -19.99 -23.45 18.12
N ALA A 752 -21.18 -22.81 18.03
CA ALA A 752 -21.74 -22.35 16.77
C ALA A 752 -20.86 -21.25 16.10
N CYS A 753 -20.41 -20.26 16.87
CA CYS A 753 -19.49 -19.22 16.39
C CYS A 753 -18.03 -19.47 16.82
N GLN A 754 -17.76 -20.61 17.47
CA GLN A 754 -16.45 -20.98 17.98
C GLN A 754 -15.79 -19.92 18.91
N GLY A 755 -16.59 -19.09 19.56
CA GLY A 755 -16.14 -18.00 20.45
C GLY A 755 -15.94 -16.65 19.79
N ASP A 756 -16.23 -16.51 18.49
CA ASP A 756 -16.11 -15.21 17.78
C ASP A 756 -17.22 -14.22 18.16
N GLY A 757 -18.40 -14.75 18.59
CA GLY A 757 -19.59 -13.96 18.86
C GLY A 757 -20.35 -13.57 17.57
N VAL A 758 -19.68 -13.67 16.44
CA VAL A 758 -20.20 -13.38 15.09
C VAL A 758 -19.95 -14.56 14.15
N ILE A 759 -20.73 -14.67 13.10
CA ILE A 759 -20.54 -15.64 12.01
C ILE A 759 -20.08 -14.86 10.79
N LYS A 760 -18.95 -15.25 10.22
CA LYS A 760 -18.42 -14.67 9.00
C LYS A 760 -19.14 -15.29 7.81
N ILE A 761 -19.74 -14.46 6.97
CA ILE A 761 -20.31 -14.84 5.68
C ILE A 761 -19.35 -14.34 4.60
N GLU A 762 -18.69 -15.30 3.94
CA GLU A 762 -17.76 -14.97 2.86
C GLU A 762 -18.52 -14.64 1.58
N MET A 763 -18.32 -13.43 1.08
CA MET A 763 -18.93 -12.91 -0.13
C MET A 763 -17.85 -12.80 -1.21
N HIS A 764 -17.79 -13.77 -2.14
CA HIS A 764 -16.69 -13.91 -3.12
C HIS A 764 -16.37 -12.66 -3.95
N PHE A 765 -17.31 -11.73 -4.13
CA PHE A 765 -17.13 -10.49 -4.91
C PHE A 765 -17.39 -9.21 -4.13
N LEU A 766 -17.78 -9.32 -2.85
CA LEU A 766 -18.07 -8.22 -1.94
C LEU A 766 -17.26 -8.40 -0.65
N PRO A 767 -17.11 -7.34 0.17
CA PRO A 767 -16.51 -7.48 1.49
C PRO A 767 -17.26 -8.51 2.35
N ASP A 768 -16.51 -9.29 3.13
CA ASP A 768 -17.11 -10.27 4.05
C ASP A 768 -18.05 -9.60 5.04
N VAL A 769 -19.22 -10.21 5.26
CA VAL A 769 -20.21 -9.72 6.21
C VAL A 769 -20.11 -10.52 7.51
N TYR A 770 -20.13 -9.82 8.64
CA TYR A 770 -20.13 -10.40 9.97
C TYR A 770 -21.51 -10.24 10.61
N VAL A 771 -22.19 -11.36 10.84
CA VAL A 771 -23.55 -11.38 11.45
C VAL A 771 -23.42 -11.89 12.88
N THR A 772 -24.17 -11.27 13.80
CA THR A 772 -24.23 -11.72 15.20
C THR A 772 -24.68 -13.18 15.29
N CYS A 773 -24.00 -13.98 16.08
CA CYS A 773 -24.34 -15.40 16.25
C CYS A 773 -25.70 -15.57 16.94
N ASP A 774 -26.64 -16.23 16.28
CA ASP A 774 -28.01 -16.46 16.79
C ASP A 774 -28.06 -17.30 18.06
N VAL A 775 -27.09 -18.19 18.25
CA VAL A 775 -27.04 -19.11 19.42
C VAL A 775 -26.61 -18.38 20.68
N CYS A 776 -25.49 -17.66 20.62
CA CYS A 776 -24.97 -16.93 21.81
C CYS A 776 -25.33 -15.44 21.82
N LYS A 777 -25.98 -14.91 20.78
CA LYS A 777 -26.37 -13.51 20.65
C LYS A 777 -25.21 -12.56 20.94
N GLY A 778 -24.02 -12.85 20.37
CA GLY A 778 -22.81 -12.06 20.57
C GLY A 778 -22.01 -12.36 21.83
N LYS A 779 -22.54 -13.14 22.79
CA LYS A 779 -21.93 -13.35 24.11
C LYS A 779 -20.71 -14.25 24.13
N ARG A 780 -20.33 -14.92 23.01
CA ARG A 780 -19.13 -15.74 22.83
C ARG A 780 -19.06 -17.05 23.61
N TYR A 781 -19.83 -17.22 24.71
CA TYR A 781 -19.80 -18.35 25.62
C TYR A 781 -21.09 -19.18 25.56
N ASN A 782 -21.00 -20.41 26.05
CA ASN A 782 -22.17 -21.23 26.27
C ASN A 782 -22.93 -20.81 27.54
N ARG A 783 -24.17 -21.29 27.69
CA ARG A 783 -25.08 -20.88 28.76
C ARG A 783 -24.53 -21.18 30.16
N GLU A 784 -23.90 -22.34 30.34
CA GLU A 784 -23.40 -22.78 31.64
C GLU A 784 -22.20 -21.90 32.12
N THR A 785 -21.37 -21.42 31.20
CA THR A 785 -20.28 -20.51 31.54
C THR A 785 -20.81 -19.13 31.93
N LEU A 786 -21.90 -18.68 31.30
CA LEU A 786 -22.53 -17.39 31.57
C LEU A 786 -23.27 -17.34 32.92
N GLU A 787 -23.60 -18.48 33.49
CA GLU A 787 -24.21 -18.57 34.84
C GLU A 787 -23.24 -18.15 35.93
N ILE A 788 -21.94 -18.24 35.71
CA ILE A 788 -20.93 -17.82 36.67
C ILE A 788 -20.86 -16.29 36.68
N VAL A 789 -21.23 -15.70 37.80
CA VAL A 789 -21.30 -14.24 37.95
C VAL A 789 -20.45 -13.73 39.12
N PHE A 790 -19.84 -12.56 38.91
CA PHE A 790 -19.17 -11.79 39.95
C PHE A 790 -19.83 -10.42 40.02
N LYS A 791 -20.31 -10.02 41.20
CA LYS A 791 -21.11 -8.81 41.41
C LYS A 791 -22.27 -8.68 40.40
N GLY A 792 -22.92 -9.80 40.07
CA GLY A 792 -24.03 -9.84 39.11
C GLY A 792 -23.65 -9.75 37.63
N LYS A 793 -22.36 -9.82 37.29
CA LYS A 793 -21.86 -9.77 35.91
C LYS A 793 -21.16 -11.05 35.53
N SER A 794 -21.51 -11.61 34.39
CA SER A 794 -20.80 -12.73 33.76
C SER A 794 -19.51 -12.26 33.08
N ILE A 795 -18.66 -13.20 32.65
CA ILE A 795 -17.43 -12.86 31.92
C ILE A 795 -17.74 -12.16 30.58
N SER A 796 -18.86 -12.48 29.93
CA SER A 796 -19.31 -11.77 28.73
C SER A 796 -19.69 -10.33 29.03
N ASP A 797 -20.40 -10.08 30.12
CA ASP A 797 -20.77 -8.73 30.52
C ASP A 797 -19.53 -7.88 30.84
N VAL A 798 -18.46 -8.48 31.37
CA VAL A 798 -17.16 -7.80 31.60
C VAL A 798 -16.49 -7.44 30.26
N LEU A 799 -16.57 -8.30 29.25
CA LEU A 799 -16.03 -7.97 27.92
C LEU A 799 -16.81 -6.83 27.25
N ASP A 800 -18.09 -6.70 27.57
CA ASP A 800 -18.96 -5.61 27.09
C ASP A 800 -18.82 -4.30 27.86
N MET A 801 -18.19 -4.29 29.05
CA MET A 801 -17.88 -3.08 29.79
C MET A 801 -16.90 -2.20 29.04
N THR A 802 -17.01 -0.90 29.20
CA THR A 802 -15.95 0.02 28.84
C THR A 802 -14.74 -0.16 29.75
N VAL A 803 -13.56 0.29 29.31
CA VAL A 803 -12.33 0.23 30.10
C VAL A 803 -12.50 0.97 31.42
N GLU A 804 -13.15 2.14 31.42
CA GLU A 804 -13.46 2.94 32.60
C GLU A 804 -14.37 2.19 33.60
N GLU A 805 -15.46 1.59 33.12
CA GLU A 805 -16.34 0.74 33.90
C GLU A 805 -15.62 -0.46 34.51
N ALA A 806 -14.78 -1.13 33.71
CA ALA A 806 -14.01 -2.30 34.14
C ALA A 806 -12.95 -1.92 35.19
N ALA A 807 -12.30 -0.76 35.06
CA ALA A 807 -11.36 -0.23 36.06
C ALA A 807 -12.05 -0.02 37.42
N SER A 808 -13.25 0.55 37.40
CA SER A 808 -14.08 0.75 38.59
C SER A 808 -14.60 -0.58 39.17
N PHE A 809 -15.10 -1.49 38.32
CA PHE A 809 -15.62 -2.79 38.69
C PHE A 809 -14.56 -3.68 39.37
N PHE A 810 -13.33 -3.70 38.86
CA PHE A 810 -12.21 -4.45 39.42
C PHE A 810 -11.30 -3.63 40.34
N LYS A 811 -11.79 -2.55 40.95
CA LYS A 811 -11.01 -1.67 41.82
C LYS A 811 -10.21 -2.42 42.92
N ALA A 812 -10.77 -3.52 43.44
CA ALA A 812 -10.13 -4.38 44.45
C ALA A 812 -9.24 -5.48 43.88
N VAL A 813 -9.04 -5.56 42.54
CA VAL A 813 -8.28 -6.63 41.87
C VAL A 813 -7.11 -5.98 41.09
N PRO A 814 -5.97 -5.70 41.74
CA PRO A 814 -4.87 -4.93 41.14
C PRO A 814 -4.39 -5.47 39.77
N PRO A 815 -4.23 -6.80 39.53
CA PRO A 815 -3.74 -7.30 38.25
C PRO A 815 -4.63 -6.97 37.04
N ILE A 816 -5.93 -6.72 37.28
CA ILE A 816 -6.89 -6.32 36.24
C ILE A 816 -6.98 -4.80 36.22
N ARG A 817 -7.21 -4.19 37.39
CA ARG A 817 -7.36 -2.74 37.55
C ARG A 817 -6.21 -1.97 36.88
N ASP A 818 -4.97 -2.34 37.19
CA ASP A 818 -3.79 -1.57 36.76
C ASP A 818 -3.66 -1.57 35.23
N LYS A 819 -4.07 -2.66 34.56
CA LYS A 819 -4.12 -2.72 33.10
C LYS A 819 -5.24 -1.88 32.50
N MET A 820 -6.40 -1.82 33.17
CA MET A 820 -7.52 -0.96 32.74
C MET A 820 -7.14 0.52 32.92
N LEU A 821 -6.53 0.89 34.06
CA LEU A 821 -6.05 2.26 34.29
C LEU A 821 -4.99 2.67 33.26
N THR A 822 -4.12 1.76 32.82
CA THR A 822 -3.14 2.06 31.77
C THR A 822 -3.81 2.34 30.43
N LEU A 823 -4.88 1.60 30.07
CA LEU A 823 -5.70 1.87 28.88
C LEU A 823 -6.43 3.22 28.99
N GLU A 824 -6.97 3.54 30.16
CA GLU A 824 -7.64 4.81 30.41
C GLU A 824 -6.67 6.01 30.28
N ARG A 825 -5.46 5.88 30.79
CA ARG A 825 -4.40 6.92 30.70
C ARG A 825 -4.04 7.29 29.26
N VAL A 826 -4.09 6.33 28.33
CA VAL A 826 -3.87 6.61 26.90
C VAL A 826 -5.15 7.09 26.18
N GLY A 827 -6.20 7.44 26.92
CA GLY A 827 -7.44 7.98 26.37
C GLY A 827 -8.40 6.94 25.78
N LEU A 828 -8.31 5.67 26.20
CA LEU A 828 -9.17 4.57 25.70
C LEU A 828 -10.25 4.16 26.73
N GLY A 829 -10.62 5.03 27.67
CA GLY A 829 -11.63 4.75 28.70
C GLY A 829 -12.98 4.31 28.13
N TYR A 830 -13.36 4.85 26.98
CA TYR A 830 -14.63 4.59 26.31
C TYR A 830 -14.67 3.28 25.51
N VAL A 831 -13.52 2.69 25.17
CA VAL A 831 -13.43 1.45 24.37
C VAL A 831 -13.90 0.26 25.21
N LYS A 832 -14.67 -0.66 24.63
CA LYS A 832 -15.06 -1.90 25.31
C LYS A 832 -13.87 -2.83 25.48
N VAL A 833 -13.76 -3.46 26.66
CA VAL A 833 -12.68 -4.38 27.03
C VAL A 833 -12.55 -5.54 26.03
N GLY A 834 -13.69 -6.07 25.53
CA GLY A 834 -13.77 -7.15 24.55
C GLY A 834 -14.02 -6.70 23.11
N GLN A 835 -13.86 -5.42 22.78
CA GLN A 835 -14.08 -4.90 21.42
C GLN A 835 -13.20 -5.62 20.40
N PRO A 836 -13.74 -6.17 19.31
CA PRO A 836 -12.94 -6.86 18.30
C PRO A 836 -11.87 -5.93 17.71
N ALA A 837 -10.67 -6.46 17.50
CA ALA A 837 -9.56 -5.71 16.90
C ALA A 837 -9.88 -5.12 15.53
N THR A 838 -10.78 -5.77 14.78
CA THR A 838 -11.22 -5.36 13.45
C THR A 838 -12.14 -4.13 13.44
N THR A 839 -12.68 -3.75 14.59
CA THR A 839 -13.56 -2.58 14.75
C THR A 839 -12.85 -1.38 15.39
N LEU A 840 -11.59 -1.54 15.81
CA LEU A 840 -10.78 -0.43 16.33
C LEU A 840 -10.24 0.41 15.16
N SER A 841 -10.23 1.72 15.35
CA SER A 841 -9.49 2.63 14.46
C SER A 841 -7.98 2.40 14.56
N GLY A 842 -7.20 2.85 13.55
CA GLY A 842 -5.74 2.75 13.57
C GLY A 842 -5.12 3.42 14.80
N GLY A 843 -5.61 4.60 15.17
CA GLY A 843 -5.15 5.32 16.37
C GLY A 843 -5.53 4.62 17.69
N GLU A 844 -6.70 3.99 17.76
CA GLU A 844 -7.10 3.19 18.94
C GLU A 844 -6.21 1.96 19.07
N ALA A 845 -5.96 1.23 17.97
CA ALA A 845 -5.07 0.08 17.96
C ALA A 845 -3.65 0.44 18.41
N GLN A 846 -3.12 1.56 17.96
CA GLN A 846 -1.82 2.09 18.33
C GLN A 846 -1.76 2.41 19.83
N ARG A 847 -2.79 3.08 20.38
CA ARG A 847 -2.87 3.39 21.82
C ARG A 847 -3.00 2.13 22.68
N VAL A 848 -3.70 1.08 22.19
CA VAL A 848 -3.70 -0.23 22.88
C VAL A 848 -2.29 -0.83 22.91
N LYS A 849 -1.52 -0.73 21.83
CA LYS A 849 -0.12 -1.17 21.81
C LYS A 849 0.73 -0.39 22.81
N LEU A 850 0.59 0.93 22.83
CA LEU A 850 1.29 1.79 23.78
C LEU A 850 0.94 1.43 25.24
N SER A 851 -0.32 1.21 25.56
CA SER A 851 -0.76 0.83 26.92
C SER A 851 -0.13 -0.48 27.40
N LYS A 852 0.06 -1.44 26.50
CA LYS A 852 0.76 -2.70 26.82
C LYS A 852 2.21 -2.45 27.20
N GLU A 853 2.90 -1.56 26.50
CA GLU A 853 4.30 -1.25 26.80
C GLU A 853 4.43 -0.46 28.12
N LEU A 854 3.51 0.47 28.40
CA LEU A 854 3.43 1.19 29.67
C LEU A 854 3.18 0.27 30.87
N SER A 855 2.48 -0.84 30.65
CA SER A 855 2.20 -1.82 31.72
C SER A 855 3.42 -2.67 32.10
N LYS A 856 4.50 -2.59 31.33
CA LYS A 856 5.77 -3.31 31.60
C LYS A 856 6.71 -2.43 32.44
N ARG A 857 7.59 -3.07 33.24
CA ARG A 857 8.63 -2.36 33.94
C ARG A 857 9.60 -1.70 32.97
N ALA A 858 9.71 -0.37 33.03
CA ALA A 858 10.66 0.38 32.18
C ALA A 858 12.11 0.08 32.59
N THR A 859 12.98 -0.12 31.60
CA THR A 859 14.43 -0.27 31.78
C THR A 859 15.16 1.06 31.69
N GLY A 860 14.53 2.11 31.16
CA GLY A 860 15.13 3.42 30.89
C GLY A 860 16.11 3.42 29.71
N ARG A 861 16.15 2.35 28.93
CA ARG A 861 17.04 2.19 27.77
C ARG A 861 16.32 1.65 26.52
N THR A 862 15.03 1.88 26.44
CA THR A 862 14.21 1.45 25.29
C THR A 862 14.15 2.54 24.24
N LEU A 863 14.32 2.17 22.96
CA LEU A 863 14.01 3.01 21.82
C LEU A 863 12.57 2.75 21.39
N TYR A 864 11.69 3.75 21.52
CA TYR A 864 10.33 3.72 21.02
C TYR A 864 10.27 4.46 19.69
N ILE A 865 9.67 3.83 18.71
CA ILE A 865 9.39 4.44 17.40
C ILE A 865 7.87 4.44 17.21
N LEU A 866 7.30 5.60 16.95
CA LEU A 866 5.86 5.78 16.76
C LEU A 866 5.61 6.44 15.39
N ASP A 867 4.65 5.89 14.66
CA ASP A 867 4.25 6.40 13.35
C ASP A 867 2.91 7.13 13.47
N GLU A 868 2.93 8.46 13.35
CA GLU A 868 1.79 9.38 13.42
C GLU A 868 0.81 9.07 14.58
N PRO A 869 1.26 9.09 15.85
CA PRO A 869 0.44 8.65 16.99
C PRO A 869 -0.74 9.56 17.30
N THR A 870 -0.80 10.76 16.74
CA THR A 870 -1.92 11.69 16.96
C THR A 870 -2.99 11.63 15.89
N THR A 871 -2.90 10.68 14.98
CA THR A 871 -3.90 10.42 13.93
C THR A 871 -5.29 10.22 14.56
N GLY A 872 -6.28 10.98 14.11
CA GLY A 872 -7.67 10.90 14.59
C GLY A 872 -7.89 11.37 16.02
N LEU A 873 -6.97 12.14 16.58
CA LEU A 873 -7.07 12.64 17.93
C LEU A 873 -7.50 14.12 17.97
N HIS A 874 -8.48 14.40 18.81
CA HIS A 874 -8.78 15.76 19.22
C HIS A 874 -7.62 16.37 20.05
N PHE A 875 -7.49 17.68 20.09
CA PHE A 875 -6.44 18.41 20.83
C PHE A 875 -6.28 17.92 22.29
N GLU A 876 -7.38 17.67 23.00
CA GLU A 876 -7.35 17.17 24.39
C GLU A 876 -6.80 15.74 24.48
N ASP A 877 -7.13 14.88 23.52
CA ASP A 877 -6.60 13.50 23.50
C ASP A 877 -5.11 13.51 23.15
N THR A 878 -4.70 14.41 22.23
CA THR A 878 -3.28 14.66 21.89
C THR A 878 -2.50 15.12 23.12
N ARG A 879 -3.07 16.04 23.93
CA ARG A 879 -2.46 16.50 25.16
C ARG A 879 -2.19 15.34 26.14
N LYS A 880 -3.19 14.49 26.37
CA LYS A 880 -3.06 13.31 27.24
C LYS A 880 -1.99 12.32 26.73
N LEU A 881 -1.96 12.08 25.42
CA LEU A 881 -0.96 11.23 24.80
C LEU A 881 0.44 11.80 25.01
N LEU A 882 0.64 13.10 24.82
CA LEU A 882 1.93 13.76 25.02
C LEU A 882 2.41 13.66 26.47
N GLU A 883 1.52 13.79 27.46
CA GLU A 883 1.88 13.56 28.86
C GLU A 883 2.46 12.17 29.08
N VAL A 884 1.84 11.15 28.50
CA VAL A 884 2.33 9.76 28.57
C VAL A 884 3.69 9.60 27.89
N LEU A 885 3.90 10.20 26.71
CA LEU A 885 5.16 10.14 26.00
C LEU A 885 6.28 10.86 26.76
N GLN A 886 5.98 12.01 27.36
CA GLN A 886 6.94 12.76 28.19
C GLN A 886 7.37 11.95 29.43
N GLU A 887 6.44 11.28 30.11
CA GLU A 887 6.78 10.38 31.23
C GLU A 887 7.72 9.24 30.81
N LEU A 888 7.53 8.66 29.62
CA LEU A 888 8.43 7.63 29.09
C LEU A 888 9.86 8.17 28.87
N VAL A 889 9.98 9.42 28.40
CA VAL A 889 11.30 10.07 28.22
C VAL A 889 11.93 10.36 29.59
N GLU A 890 11.17 10.87 30.55
CA GLU A 890 11.63 11.11 31.91
C GLU A 890 12.12 9.84 32.60
N ALA A 891 11.54 8.68 32.26
CA ALA A 891 12.03 7.37 32.70
C ALA A 891 13.35 6.95 32.02
N GLY A 892 13.97 7.81 31.19
CA GLY A 892 15.25 7.60 30.53
C GLY A 892 15.20 6.98 29.12
N ASN A 893 14.01 6.70 28.59
CA ASN A 893 13.84 6.13 27.26
C ASN A 893 14.03 7.18 26.16
N THR A 894 14.29 6.72 24.94
CA THR A 894 14.33 7.56 23.74
C THR A 894 13.07 7.35 22.94
N ILE A 895 12.42 8.43 22.55
CA ILE A 895 11.21 8.40 21.73
C ILE A 895 11.51 9.08 20.40
N VAL A 896 11.18 8.39 19.33
CA VAL A 896 11.23 8.89 17.95
C VAL A 896 9.82 8.81 17.38
N VAL A 897 9.30 9.93 16.95
CA VAL A 897 7.92 10.03 16.43
C VAL A 897 7.96 10.62 15.02
N ILE A 898 7.30 9.96 14.06
CA ILE A 898 6.99 10.59 12.78
C ILE A 898 5.71 11.40 12.99
N GLU A 899 5.74 12.69 12.72
CA GLU A 899 4.57 13.55 12.97
C GLU A 899 4.45 14.73 12.00
N HIS A 900 3.19 15.13 11.81
CA HIS A 900 2.78 16.30 11.05
C HIS A 900 2.03 17.34 11.92
N ASN A 901 1.55 16.93 13.09
CA ASN A 901 0.83 17.78 14.01
C ASN A 901 1.78 18.79 14.67
N LEU A 902 1.57 20.08 14.40
CA LEU A 902 2.44 21.17 14.90
C LEU A 902 2.42 21.27 16.43
N ASP A 903 1.35 20.88 17.09
CA ASP A 903 1.27 20.88 18.56
C ASP A 903 2.18 19.81 19.18
N VAL A 904 2.41 18.70 18.50
CA VAL A 904 3.39 17.67 18.89
C VAL A 904 4.81 18.13 18.57
N ILE A 905 5.00 18.68 17.37
CA ILE A 905 6.31 19.13 16.89
C ILE A 905 6.85 20.25 17.80
N LYS A 906 6.01 21.21 18.23
CA LYS A 906 6.44 22.30 19.09
C LYS A 906 6.92 21.88 20.48
N VAL A 907 6.48 20.71 21.00
CA VAL A 907 6.90 20.20 22.31
C VAL A 907 8.07 19.21 22.27
N ALA A 908 8.54 18.84 21.07
CA ALA A 908 9.70 17.95 20.89
C ALA A 908 11.00 18.62 21.37
N ASP A 909 11.95 17.81 21.82
CA ASP A 909 13.29 18.31 22.19
C ASP A 909 14.19 18.50 20.96
N TYR A 910 13.98 17.67 19.90
CA TYR A 910 14.81 17.61 18.71
C TYR A 910 13.99 17.25 17.48
N LEU A 911 14.33 17.83 16.34
CA LEU A 911 13.68 17.60 15.06
C LEU A 911 14.69 17.16 14.01
N LEU A 912 14.23 16.24 13.13
CA LEU A 912 14.84 15.98 11.82
C LEU A 912 13.77 16.24 10.76
N ASP A 913 13.97 17.23 9.93
CA ASP A 913 13.02 17.64 8.90
C ASP A 913 13.44 17.15 7.53
N PHE A 914 12.57 16.37 6.88
CA PHE A 914 12.80 15.76 5.57
C PHE A 914 12.13 16.54 4.44
N GLY A 915 12.82 16.63 3.30
CA GLY A 915 12.31 17.34 2.13
C GLY A 915 13.38 17.41 1.02
N PRO A 916 13.44 18.54 0.28
CA PRO A 916 12.53 19.70 0.32
C PRO A 916 11.12 19.40 -0.24
N GLU A 917 11.00 18.40 -1.12
CA GLU A 917 9.76 17.97 -1.79
C GLU A 917 9.45 16.50 -1.52
N GLY A 918 8.36 15.97 -2.07
CA GLY A 918 8.02 14.55 -2.07
C GLY A 918 8.70 13.79 -3.22
N GLY A 919 8.76 12.46 -3.12
CA GLY A 919 9.27 11.56 -4.15
C GLY A 919 10.71 11.84 -4.56
N ASP A 920 10.98 11.92 -5.87
CA ASP A 920 12.32 12.15 -6.43
C ASP A 920 12.93 13.51 -6.04
N GLY A 921 12.08 14.52 -5.80
CA GLY A 921 12.49 15.84 -5.34
C GLY A 921 12.83 15.92 -3.86
N GLY A 922 12.55 14.84 -3.10
CA GLY A 922 12.79 14.72 -1.67
C GLY A 922 13.96 13.84 -1.31
N GLY A 923 13.86 13.19 -0.16
CA GLY A 923 14.84 12.22 0.30
C GLY A 923 16.09 12.82 0.92
N GLU A 924 16.04 14.07 1.35
CA GLU A 924 17.13 14.79 2.03
C GLU A 924 16.69 15.25 3.42
N ILE A 925 17.65 15.44 4.34
CA ILE A 925 17.40 16.11 5.62
C ILE A 925 17.67 17.60 5.41
N VAL A 926 16.61 18.41 5.46
CA VAL A 926 16.64 19.85 5.18
C VAL A 926 17.04 20.66 6.40
N ALA A 927 16.57 20.26 7.57
CA ALA A 927 16.84 20.94 8.84
C ALA A 927 16.97 19.97 9.99
N VAL A 928 17.83 20.30 10.96
CA VAL A 928 18.09 19.51 12.15
C VAL A 928 18.29 20.45 13.34
N GLY A 929 17.73 20.13 14.50
CA GLY A 929 17.93 20.89 15.72
C GLY A 929 16.71 20.98 16.61
N THR A 930 16.66 21.96 17.50
CA THR A 930 15.46 22.24 18.27
C THR A 930 14.34 22.82 17.39
N PRO A 931 13.08 22.74 17.82
CA PRO A 931 11.97 23.34 17.07
C PRO A 931 12.21 24.81 16.68
N GLU A 932 12.81 25.60 17.56
CA GLU A 932 13.14 27.00 17.27
C GLU A 932 14.21 27.14 16.17
N GLN A 933 15.24 26.28 16.18
CA GLN A 933 16.29 26.27 15.15
C GLN A 933 15.73 25.87 13.80
N VAL A 934 14.82 24.91 13.75
CA VAL A 934 14.14 24.48 12.51
C VAL A 934 13.19 25.56 12.02
N ALA A 935 12.47 26.24 12.93
CA ALA A 935 11.57 27.36 12.59
C ALA A 935 12.30 28.54 11.93
N ASP A 936 13.56 28.76 12.26
CA ASP A 936 14.39 29.80 11.65
C ASP A 936 15.04 29.40 10.30
N ASN A 937 14.94 28.11 9.93
CA ASN A 937 15.48 27.61 8.66
C ASN A 937 14.48 27.86 7.50
N LYS A 938 14.84 28.77 6.60
CA LYS A 938 13.99 29.15 5.46
C LYS A 938 13.76 28.03 4.43
N ALA A 939 14.61 27.01 4.40
CA ALA A 939 14.47 25.86 3.50
C ALA A 939 13.46 24.83 4.00
N SER A 940 13.09 24.88 5.29
CA SER A 940 12.15 23.95 5.92
C SER A 940 10.71 24.42 5.77
N TRP A 941 9.89 23.64 5.09
CA TRP A 941 8.45 23.87 5.07
C TRP A 941 7.82 23.71 6.46
N THR A 942 8.22 22.69 7.19
CA THR A 942 7.79 22.50 8.59
C THR A 942 8.17 23.71 9.43
N GLY A 943 9.41 24.23 9.27
CA GLY A 943 9.88 25.40 9.99
C GLY A 943 9.02 26.62 9.75
N LYS A 944 8.58 26.85 8.54
CA LYS A 944 7.71 27.99 8.17
C LYS A 944 6.40 27.99 8.99
N TYR A 945 5.66 26.87 9.00
CA TYR A 945 4.41 26.75 9.74
C TYR A 945 4.64 26.70 11.26
N LEU A 946 5.71 26.02 11.68
CA LEU A 946 6.06 25.93 13.09
C LEU A 946 6.37 27.30 13.71
N LYS A 947 6.99 28.19 12.96
CA LYS A 947 7.29 29.56 13.43
C LYS A 947 6.04 30.31 13.85
N GLU A 948 4.98 30.26 13.05
CA GLU A 948 3.71 30.91 13.35
C GLU A 948 3.07 30.36 14.66
N VAL A 949 3.19 29.05 14.87
CA VAL A 949 2.68 28.39 16.07
C VAL A 949 3.50 28.75 17.31
N LEU A 950 4.83 28.81 17.18
CA LEU A 950 5.72 29.19 18.28
C LEU A 950 5.52 30.66 18.66
N ASP A 951 5.44 31.58 17.69
CA ASP A 951 5.19 33.00 17.91
C ASP A 951 3.82 33.23 18.62
N ARG A 952 2.77 32.55 18.13
CA ARG A 952 1.42 32.60 18.75
C ARG A 952 1.43 32.06 20.17
N HIS A 953 2.17 30.96 20.45
CA HIS A 953 2.31 30.41 21.80
C HIS A 953 3.03 31.38 22.73
N GLU A 954 4.12 32.00 22.30
CA GLU A 954 4.87 32.98 23.09
C GLU A 954 4.04 34.23 23.41
N ASP A 955 3.26 34.74 22.45
CA ASP A 955 2.37 35.88 22.66
C ASP A 955 1.25 35.55 23.65
N ARG A 956 0.63 34.36 23.55
CA ARG A 956 -0.37 33.89 24.52
C ARG A 956 0.25 33.72 25.91
N ARG A 957 1.48 33.18 26.00
CA ARG A 957 2.20 33.07 27.27
C ARG A 957 2.47 34.43 27.91
N LYS A 958 2.92 35.42 27.13
CA LYS A 958 3.13 36.79 27.60
C LYS A 958 1.84 37.43 28.10
N ALA A 959 0.75 37.26 27.37
CA ALA A 959 -0.59 37.78 27.76
C ALA A 959 -1.08 37.16 29.09
N ARG A 960 -0.92 35.82 29.26
CA ARG A 960 -1.27 35.15 30.53
C ARG A 960 -0.45 35.65 31.73
N VAL A 961 0.88 35.82 31.54
CA VAL A 961 1.77 36.33 32.57
C VAL A 961 1.41 37.78 32.94
N ALA A 962 1.09 38.59 31.95
CA ALA A 962 0.64 39.97 32.16
C ALA A 962 -0.69 40.03 32.93
N ALA A 963 -1.66 39.17 32.60
CA ALA A 963 -2.96 39.06 33.28
C ALA A 963 -2.81 38.59 34.74
N LEU A 964 -1.78 37.82 35.05
CA LEU A 964 -1.47 37.34 36.43
C LEU A 964 -0.61 38.34 37.25
N GLY A 965 -0.38 39.56 36.75
CA GLY A 965 0.29 40.66 37.46
C GLY A 965 1.81 40.47 37.69
N GLY A 966 2.45 39.58 36.91
CA GLY A 966 3.89 39.28 37.02
C GLY A 966 4.68 39.64 35.76
N SER A 967 5.88 40.24 35.94
CA SER A 967 6.82 40.33 34.82
C SER A 967 7.43 38.95 34.53
N VAL A 968 7.65 38.63 33.28
CA VAL A 968 8.22 37.35 32.81
C VAL A 968 9.56 37.02 33.52
N ASP A 969 10.34 38.01 33.90
CA ASP A 969 11.63 37.87 34.60
C ASP A 969 11.52 37.49 36.09
N ALA A 970 10.43 37.76 36.75
CA ALA A 970 10.27 37.49 38.21
C ALA A 970 9.95 36.01 38.50
N GLN A 971 9.29 35.30 37.63
CA GLN A 971 9.00 33.85 37.77
C GLN A 971 10.19 32.99 37.44
N ALA A 972 10.97 33.34 36.41
CA ALA A 972 12.22 32.63 36.07
C ALA A 972 13.25 32.75 37.20
N LYS A 973 13.34 33.91 37.90
CA LYS A 973 14.23 34.10 39.05
C LYS A 973 13.75 33.35 40.30
N LYS A 974 12.44 33.28 40.59
CA LYS A 974 11.89 32.54 41.73
C LYS A 974 12.08 31.00 41.60
N LYS A 975 12.01 30.45 40.38
CA LYS A 975 12.26 29.01 40.15
C LYS A 975 13.73 28.69 40.24
N ARG A 976 14.65 29.54 39.78
CA ARG A 976 16.11 29.34 39.91
C ARG A 976 16.58 29.32 41.36
N VAL A 977 15.95 30.10 42.23
CA VAL A 977 16.27 30.12 43.67
C VAL A 977 15.71 28.90 44.40
N LYS A 978 14.61 28.29 43.96
CA LYS A 978 14.09 27.03 44.54
C LYS A 978 14.80 25.76 44.06
N ALA A 979 15.51 25.80 42.93
CA ALA A 979 16.29 24.68 42.44
C ALA A 979 17.76 24.66 42.98
N SER A 980 18.17 25.68 43.66
CA SER A 980 19.51 25.83 44.27
C SER A 980 19.42 25.79 45.83
N ALA A 981 18.28 25.50 46.38
CA ALA A 981 18.07 25.16 47.80
C ALA A 981 17.52 23.73 47.90
#